data_30394d40bfbc9999f50db7cf1741eaa0
#
_entry.id   30394d40bfbc9999f50db7cf1741eaa0
#
_cell.length_a   1.000
_cell.length_b   1.000
_cell.length_c   1.000
_cell.angle_alpha   90.00
_cell.angle_beta   90.00
_cell.angle_gamma   90.00
#
_symmetry.space_group_name_H-M   'P 1'
#
loop_
_entity.id
_entity.type
_entity.pdbx_description
1 polymer ?
#
loop_
_entity_poly.entity_id
_entity_poly.type
_entity_poly.pdbx_seq_one_letter_code
_entity_poly.pdbx_strand_id
1 'polypeptide(L)'
;NDISASRRRLAAARTAPWSSIASLRQPLAVGRRRRSLAREQYRVEHMGVSDGVEFLATGGGWTVLAALLVSAVMWLPRLTGSALTGGQLLPLGPGAGALWAQVGIGVRGDGAGPVAPSDPFAYVLAVLGSVTAWDPSLAVLALFVAALPLAALAAWLCAAQLTRNAWLRGLAALAWTLAPTFLVALGDGRLPAVLAHLLLPWLALAVLRAPRSWSASAVAGILMAAVGASAPSLVPAVLVLWLVATIRAGRRAGRLVTIPVPLLALVAPLVAYRVMQGQPLSLLADPAVPAGFTPAAVPGLALGFPTSGLGGWTAFVDGLGLGLPGWVPLVVVAVLVAPLVLGALVALFLRGSHRAALALGVTVLGFATAVLAARTAVQSTGADVVAVWPGSGLSLLWLGLAGALVLGFATLGRRSVAPGLVAATALVVLALPLVSASVAGSTAVRAAEESALPGLVVAEAATDPAVGTLVLRAGDDGSLAADVERGAGRTLERVSTVDTAIGPLTDTQTRVAELAGNISSRSGLDATDDLRGLGVSYVLLAPPAGAADAAVHDRARSALDDDPVFTAVGQTEAGLLWRFVGSDDLQAQVAGPGNLDDAGRVGVLAAQALVFALTLLLAIPTGGLAARSRPLPAYREAVVGPDARPADADEPRPEHDDRGTPAYPDEPTGGSVEEAAFGDIPQAGERRAGDGDAPVPDGPDADAGAHDDDRRRTDGQA
;
A
#
# COMPACT_ATOMS: atom_id res chain seq x y z
N ASN A 1 -48.18 -60.38 21.89
CA ASN A 1 -48.86 -60.07 20.59
C ASN A 1 -48.36 -58.75 19.93
N ASP A 2 -47.56 -57.90 20.61
CA ASP A 2 -47.10 -56.63 20.06
C ASP A 2 -45.82 -56.69 19.20
N ILE A 3 -45.05 -57.75 19.37
CA ILE A 3 -43.77 -57.90 18.59
C ILE A 3 -44.05 -58.30 17.15
N SER A 4 -45.16 -59.00 16.88
CA SER A 4 -45.55 -59.41 15.52
C SER A 4 -46.09 -58.25 14.67
N ALA A 5 -46.73 -57.25 15.32
CA ALA A 5 -47.25 -56.06 14.64
C ALA A 5 -46.11 -55.08 14.27
N SER A 6 -45.12 -54.94 15.15
CA SER A 6 -43.93 -54.11 14.87
C SER A 6 -43.05 -54.69 13.75
N ARG A 7 -42.90 -56.01 13.66
CA ARG A 7 -42.17 -56.66 12.56
C ARG A 7 -42.88 -56.55 11.20
N ARG A 8 -44.22 -56.54 11.16
CA ARG A 8 -44.98 -56.32 9.91
C ARG A 8 -44.88 -54.88 9.44
N ARG A 9 -44.83 -53.88 10.34
CA ARG A 9 -44.63 -52.48 9.97
C ARG A 9 -43.22 -52.20 9.44
N LEU A 10 -42.20 -52.87 9.95
CA LEU A 10 -40.84 -52.79 9.45
C LEU A 10 -40.63 -53.50 8.10
N ALA A 11 -41.39 -54.60 7.84
CA ALA A 11 -41.35 -55.27 6.54
C ALA A 11 -42.07 -54.47 5.45
N ALA A 12 -43.18 -53.79 5.78
CA ALA A 12 -43.90 -52.93 4.84
C ALA A 12 -43.11 -51.65 4.45
N ALA A 13 -42.23 -51.16 5.33
CA ALA A 13 -41.36 -50.06 5.03
C ALA A 13 -40.18 -50.37 4.09
N ARG A 14 -39.90 -51.67 3.87
CA ARG A 14 -38.82 -52.13 2.97
C ARG A 14 -39.24 -52.32 1.52
N THR A 15 -40.54 -52.32 1.21
CA THR A 15 -41.08 -52.59 -0.13
C THR A 15 -41.75 -51.36 -0.76
N ALA A 16 -41.66 -50.17 -0.17
CA ALA A 16 -42.20 -48.95 -0.78
C ALA A 16 -41.29 -48.48 -1.93
N PRO A 17 -41.81 -48.21 -3.13
CA PRO A 17 -41.01 -47.77 -4.25
C PRO A 17 -40.40 -46.39 -3.96
N TRP A 18 -39.18 -46.18 -4.41
CA TRP A 18 -38.34 -44.97 -4.18
C TRP A 18 -39.01 -43.64 -4.58
N SER A 19 -40.08 -43.69 -5.39
CA SER A 19 -40.88 -42.51 -5.79
C SER A 19 -41.63 -41.86 -4.63
N SER A 20 -41.99 -42.58 -3.56
CA SER A 20 -42.72 -42.06 -2.40
C SER A 20 -41.81 -41.29 -1.42
N ILE A 21 -40.49 -41.47 -1.48
CA ILE A 21 -39.53 -40.78 -0.60
C ILE A 21 -39.16 -39.38 -1.16
N ALA A 22 -39.27 -39.17 -2.49
CA ALA A 22 -38.99 -37.92 -3.13
C ALA A 22 -40.04 -36.83 -2.80
N SER A 23 -41.32 -37.23 -2.61
CA SER A 23 -42.41 -36.30 -2.29
C SER A 23 -42.37 -35.79 -0.84
N LEU A 24 -41.78 -36.54 0.10
CA LEU A 24 -41.63 -36.14 1.51
C LEU A 24 -40.42 -35.23 1.73
N ARG A 25 -39.48 -35.12 0.76
CA ARG A 25 -38.33 -34.21 0.87
C ARG A 25 -38.60 -32.77 0.38
N GLN A 26 -39.65 -32.54 -0.37
CA GLN A 26 -39.96 -31.21 -0.92
C GLN A 26 -40.35 -30.17 0.13
N PRO A 27 -41.17 -30.39 1.15
CA PRO A 27 -41.52 -29.38 2.12
C PRO A 27 -40.34 -29.00 3.05
N LEU A 28 -39.40 -29.92 3.33
CA LEU A 28 -38.20 -29.64 4.13
C LEU A 28 -37.17 -28.80 3.35
N ALA A 29 -37.04 -29.01 2.03
CA ALA A 29 -36.16 -28.22 1.18
C ALA A 29 -36.66 -26.78 0.99
N VAL A 30 -37.97 -26.59 0.85
CA VAL A 30 -38.59 -25.23 0.77
C VAL A 30 -38.48 -24.49 2.09
N GLY A 31 -38.66 -25.14 3.23
CA GLY A 31 -38.48 -24.55 4.55
C GLY A 31 -37.03 -24.13 4.85
N ARG A 32 -36.05 -24.94 4.42
CA ARG A 32 -34.62 -24.57 4.54
C ARG A 32 -34.26 -23.41 3.61
N ARG A 33 -34.78 -23.37 2.41
CA ARG A 33 -34.55 -22.27 1.44
C ARG A 33 -35.20 -20.96 1.91
N ARG A 34 -36.41 -20.99 2.49
CA ARG A 34 -37.04 -19.82 3.10
C ARG A 34 -36.28 -19.31 4.33
N ARG A 35 -35.76 -20.19 5.19
CA ARG A 35 -34.94 -19.81 6.34
C ARG A 35 -33.56 -19.25 5.94
N SER A 36 -32.98 -19.74 4.82
CA SER A 36 -31.73 -19.19 4.30
C SER A 36 -31.94 -17.80 3.66
N LEU A 37 -33.04 -17.61 2.94
CA LEU A 37 -33.38 -16.31 2.34
C LEU A 37 -33.77 -15.28 3.41
N ALA A 38 -34.51 -15.66 4.44
CA ALA A 38 -34.83 -14.77 5.56
C ALA A 38 -33.57 -14.40 6.38
N ARG A 39 -32.63 -15.33 6.57
CA ARG A 39 -31.33 -15.04 7.17
C ARG A 39 -30.46 -14.15 6.30
N GLU A 40 -30.54 -14.31 4.98
CA GLU A 40 -29.79 -13.48 4.02
C GLU A 40 -30.37 -12.06 3.93
N GLN A 41 -31.71 -11.91 4.00
CA GLN A 41 -32.39 -10.60 4.09
C GLN A 41 -32.10 -9.89 5.42
N TYR A 42 -32.17 -10.59 6.54
CA TYR A 42 -31.81 -10.03 7.85
C TYR A 42 -30.35 -9.58 7.92
N ARG A 43 -29.47 -10.26 7.19
CA ARG A 43 -28.04 -9.93 7.08
C ARG A 43 -27.79 -8.67 6.24
N VAL A 44 -28.58 -8.44 5.20
CA VAL A 44 -28.45 -7.27 4.32
C VAL A 44 -28.96 -5.98 4.98
N GLU A 45 -30.00 -6.07 5.82
CA GLU A 45 -30.55 -4.91 6.52
C GLU A 45 -29.69 -4.39 7.67
N HIS A 46 -28.79 -5.22 8.22
CA HIS A 46 -27.95 -4.88 9.37
C HIS A 46 -26.46 -4.69 9.02
N MET A 47 -26.08 -4.73 7.72
CA MET A 47 -24.68 -4.68 7.29
C MET A 47 -23.98 -3.33 7.49
N GLY A 48 -24.67 -2.24 7.74
CA GLY A 48 -24.04 -0.91 7.81
C GLY A 48 -23.49 -0.51 9.18
N VAL A 49 -24.12 -0.97 10.26
CA VAL A 49 -23.72 -0.62 11.65
C VAL A 49 -23.15 -1.83 12.39
N SER A 50 -23.58 -3.06 12.02
CA SER A 50 -23.15 -4.29 12.65
C SER A 50 -21.71 -4.70 12.29
N ASP A 51 -21.21 -4.36 11.10
CA ASP A 51 -19.88 -4.78 10.66
C ASP A 51 -18.75 -4.06 11.43
N GLY A 52 -18.93 -2.80 11.76
CA GLY A 52 -17.99 -2.04 12.58
C GLY A 52 -17.94 -2.53 14.03
N VAL A 53 -19.10 -2.79 14.62
CA VAL A 53 -19.21 -3.34 15.99
C VAL A 53 -18.70 -4.78 16.04
N GLU A 54 -18.96 -5.58 15.01
CA GLU A 54 -18.41 -6.95 14.89
C GLU A 54 -16.89 -6.92 14.73
N PHE A 55 -16.31 -5.97 13.98
CA PHE A 55 -14.85 -5.80 13.84
C PHE A 55 -14.19 -5.50 15.20
N LEU A 56 -14.75 -4.59 15.99
CA LEU A 56 -14.24 -4.27 17.33
C LEU A 56 -14.43 -5.44 18.30
N ALA A 57 -15.60 -6.04 18.31
CA ALA A 57 -15.94 -7.16 19.20
C ALA A 57 -15.13 -8.43 18.91
N THR A 58 -14.70 -8.63 17.65
CA THR A 58 -13.87 -9.78 17.24
C THR A 58 -12.36 -9.55 17.42
N GLY A 59 -11.93 -8.40 17.96
CA GLY A 59 -10.53 -8.12 18.25
C GLY A 59 -9.75 -7.49 17.09
N GLY A 60 -10.41 -7.15 15.97
CA GLY A 60 -9.75 -6.47 14.84
C GLY A 60 -9.22 -5.09 15.22
N GLY A 61 -9.98 -4.34 16.04
CA GLY A 61 -9.54 -3.05 16.56
C GLY A 61 -8.28 -3.15 17.43
N TRP A 62 -8.17 -4.21 18.25
CA TRP A 62 -6.98 -4.43 19.08
C TRP A 62 -5.73 -4.77 18.28
N THR A 63 -5.86 -5.55 17.18
CA THR A 63 -4.73 -5.85 16.31
C THR A 63 -4.22 -4.62 15.58
N VAL A 64 -5.13 -3.76 15.10
CA VAL A 64 -4.77 -2.49 14.46
C VAL A 64 -4.15 -1.52 15.46
N LEU A 65 -4.70 -1.44 16.70
CA LEU A 65 -4.15 -0.61 17.76
C LEU A 65 -2.73 -1.06 18.16
N ALA A 66 -2.51 -2.37 18.32
CA ALA A 66 -1.18 -2.90 18.61
C ALA A 66 -0.18 -2.56 17.50
N ALA A 67 -0.57 -2.72 16.24
CA ALA A 67 0.25 -2.33 15.10
C ALA A 67 0.54 -0.82 15.07
N LEU A 68 -0.44 0.01 15.44
CA LEU A 68 -0.27 1.46 15.55
C LEU A 68 0.73 1.84 16.65
N LEU A 69 0.66 1.19 17.80
CA LEU A 69 1.61 1.44 18.90
C LEU A 69 3.04 1.07 18.50
N VAL A 70 3.23 -0.10 17.86
CA VAL A 70 4.56 -0.50 17.35
C VAL A 70 5.05 0.50 16.30
N SER A 71 4.17 0.92 15.37
CA SER A 71 4.50 1.90 14.34
C SER A 71 4.88 3.25 14.94
N ALA A 72 4.12 3.72 15.93
CA ALA A 72 4.43 4.97 16.61
C ALA A 72 5.82 4.94 17.27
N VAL A 73 6.17 3.85 17.96
CA VAL A 73 7.49 3.69 18.56
C VAL A 73 8.59 3.70 17.51
N MET A 74 8.37 3.06 16.35
CA MET A 74 9.36 3.02 15.25
C MET A 74 9.57 4.38 14.59
N TRP A 75 8.49 5.17 14.41
CA TRP A 75 8.53 6.38 13.57
C TRP A 75 8.53 7.70 14.34
N LEU A 76 8.10 7.72 15.63
CA LEU A 76 8.03 8.94 16.44
C LEU A 76 9.34 9.76 16.43
N PRO A 77 10.55 9.15 16.52
CA PRO A 77 11.79 9.93 16.49
C PRO A 77 12.05 10.64 15.16
N ARG A 78 11.37 10.23 14.05
CA ARG A 78 11.53 10.79 12.70
C ARG A 78 10.47 11.83 12.33
N LEU A 79 9.52 12.10 13.21
CA LEU A 79 8.48 13.12 13.00
C LEU A 79 8.99 14.56 13.22
N THR A 80 10.25 14.74 13.49
CA THR A 80 10.87 16.06 13.66
C THR A 80 11.15 16.78 12.33
N GLY A 81 11.19 16.05 11.20
CA GLY A 81 11.38 16.60 9.86
C GLY A 81 10.05 16.79 9.12
N SER A 82 10.07 17.61 8.08
CA SER A 82 8.95 17.79 7.14
C SER A 82 8.83 16.65 6.11
N ALA A 83 9.94 15.96 5.83
CA ALA A 83 10.04 14.89 4.86
C ALA A 83 10.84 13.69 5.38
N LEU A 84 10.75 12.57 4.66
CA LEU A 84 11.62 11.40 4.85
C LEU A 84 12.58 11.29 3.68
N THR A 85 13.84 10.95 3.96
CA THR A 85 14.88 10.69 2.97
C THR A 85 15.70 9.46 3.34
N GLY A 86 16.46 8.96 2.37
CA GLY A 86 17.37 7.82 2.56
C GLY A 86 16.86 6.51 1.99
N GLY A 87 17.78 5.63 1.64
CA GLY A 87 17.49 4.45 0.86
C GLY A 87 16.96 4.81 -0.52
N GLN A 88 15.71 4.49 -0.81
CA GLN A 88 15.03 4.86 -2.06
C GLN A 88 14.13 6.11 -1.93
N LEU A 89 14.07 6.73 -0.76
CA LEU A 89 13.25 7.92 -0.51
C LEU A 89 14.00 9.20 -0.83
N LEU A 90 13.31 10.07 -1.53
CA LEU A 90 13.61 11.50 -1.66
C LEU A 90 12.36 12.29 -1.26
N PRO A 91 12.51 13.56 -0.86
CA PRO A 91 11.37 14.45 -0.70
C PRO A 91 10.56 14.55 -1.99
N LEU A 92 9.29 14.86 -1.86
CA LEU A 92 8.42 15.17 -3.00
C LEU A 92 8.46 16.69 -3.26
N GLY A 93 8.23 17.07 -4.50
CA GLY A 93 8.18 18.47 -4.91
C GLY A 93 7.02 19.23 -4.24
N PRO A 94 7.10 20.56 -4.20
CA PRO A 94 6.16 21.43 -3.49
C PRO A 94 4.79 21.38 -4.19
N GLY A 95 3.80 20.82 -3.47
CA GLY A 95 2.42 20.78 -3.90
C GLY A 95 2.08 19.71 -4.93
N ALA A 96 0.83 19.27 -4.92
CA ALA A 96 0.34 18.21 -5.81
C ALA A 96 0.44 18.56 -7.30
N GLY A 97 0.43 19.86 -7.66
CA GLY A 97 0.58 20.31 -9.05
C GLY A 97 1.90 19.87 -9.68
N ALA A 98 3.01 19.90 -8.92
CA ALA A 98 4.33 19.45 -9.38
C ALA A 98 4.33 17.97 -9.73
N LEU A 99 3.67 17.12 -8.91
CA LEU A 99 3.55 15.69 -9.17
C LEU A 99 2.73 15.40 -10.43
N TRP A 100 1.58 16.08 -10.61
CA TRP A 100 0.75 15.90 -11.79
C TRP A 100 1.42 16.42 -13.07
N ALA A 101 2.33 17.39 -12.98
CA ALA A 101 3.12 17.86 -14.11
C ALA A 101 4.09 16.80 -14.64
N GLN A 102 4.56 15.87 -13.78
CA GLN A 102 5.45 14.76 -14.17
C GLN A 102 4.70 13.57 -14.78
N VAL A 103 3.37 13.57 -14.74
CA VAL A 103 2.54 12.50 -15.30
C VAL A 103 2.45 12.60 -16.83
N GLY A 104 2.46 11.46 -17.51
CA GLY A 104 2.33 11.37 -18.97
C GLY A 104 3.67 11.42 -19.70
N ILE A 105 3.68 11.95 -20.93
CA ILE A 105 4.88 12.01 -21.76
C ILE A 105 5.55 13.39 -21.57
N GLY A 106 6.85 13.40 -21.34
CA GLY A 106 7.62 14.63 -21.13
C GLY A 106 9.11 14.38 -21.06
N VAL A 107 9.91 15.42 -20.85
CA VAL A 107 11.35 15.30 -20.59
C VAL A 107 11.55 14.58 -19.26
N ARG A 108 12.42 13.57 -19.22
CA ARG A 108 12.74 12.82 -18.02
C ARG A 108 14.07 13.31 -17.42
N GLY A 109 14.32 12.95 -16.15
CA GLY A 109 15.43 13.52 -15.40
C GLY A 109 15.27 15.03 -15.17
N ASP A 110 16.29 15.66 -14.64
CA ASP A 110 16.26 17.10 -14.31
C ASP A 110 16.47 18.02 -15.54
N GLY A 111 15.82 17.65 -16.65
CA GLY A 111 15.87 18.41 -17.93
C GLY A 111 16.96 17.96 -18.89
N ALA A 112 17.78 16.97 -18.51
CA ALA A 112 18.85 16.42 -19.32
C ALA A 112 18.52 15.07 -19.97
N GLY A 113 17.41 14.44 -19.58
CA GLY A 113 17.01 13.12 -20.08
C GLY A 113 16.18 13.17 -21.36
N PRO A 114 15.84 12.01 -21.92
CA PRO A 114 15.06 11.91 -23.14
C PRO A 114 13.59 12.27 -22.92
N VAL A 115 12.92 12.64 -24.01
CA VAL A 115 11.46 12.75 -24.00
C VAL A 115 10.88 11.33 -23.99
N ALA A 116 10.21 10.97 -22.92
CA ALA A 116 9.69 9.63 -22.70
C ALA A 116 8.39 9.63 -21.87
N PRO A 117 7.62 8.52 -21.90
CA PRO A 117 6.50 8.33 -20.97
C PRO A 117 6.98 8.29 -19.54
N SER A 118 6.14 8.78 -18.60
CA SER A 118 6.37 8.61 -17.17
C SER A 118 6.27 7.15 -16.75
N ASP A 119 6.96 6.83 -15.66
CA ASP A 119 6.71 5.56 -14.98
C ASP A 119 5.25 5.50 -14.51
N PRO A 120 4.61 4.33 -14.60
CA PRO A 120 3.27 4.13 -14.04
C PRO A 120 3.16 4.52 -12.56
N PHE A 121 4.26 4.45 -11.83
CA PHE A 121 4.33 4.83 -10.42
C PHE A 121 4.13 6.34 -10.18
N ALA A 122 4.45 7.19 -11.15
CA ALA A 122 4.22 8.64 -11.05
C ALA A 122 2.73 8.96 -10.81
N TYR A 123 1.80 8.19 -11.39
CA TYR A 123 0.37 8.32 -11.13
C TYR A 123 0.00 7.95 -9.70
N VAL A 124 0.64 6.91 -9.13
CA VAL A 124 0.43 6.49 -7.75
C VAL A 124 0.95 7.56 -6.79
N LEU A 125 2.12 8.14 -7.06
CA LEU A 125 2.68 9.27 -6.30
C LEU A 125 1.79 10.50 -6.38
N ALA A 126 1.30 10.86 -7.56
CA ALA A 126 0.42 12.01 -7.75
C ALA A 126 -0.89 11.85 -6.96
N VAL A 127 -1.48 10.65 -6.96
CA VAL A 127 -2.67 10.35 -6.15
C VAL A 127 -2.35 10.40 -4.66
N LEU A 128 -1.24 9.80 -4.22
CA LEU A 128 -0.82 9.79 -2.82
C LEU A 128 -0.55 11.23 -2.33
N GLY A 129 0.25 12.00 -3.06
CA GLY A 129 0.59 13.38 -2.71
C GLY A 129 -0.60 14.33 -2.76
N SER A 130 -1.66 14.00 -3.53
CA SER A 130 -2.90 14.78 -3.55
C SER A 130 -3.70 14.71 -2.24
N VAL A 131 -3.39 13.75 -1.35
CA VAL A 131 -4.03 13.64 -0.02
C VAL A 131 -3.63 14.83 0.86
N THR A 132 -2.38 15.28 0.76
CA THR A 132 -1.86 16.47 1.42
C THR A 132 -1.37 17.44 0.34
N ALA A 133 -2.31 17.98 -0.45
CA ALA A 133 -2.02 18.70 -1.69
C ALA A 133 -1.08 19.89 -1.54
N TRP A 134 -0.99 20.48 -0.34
CA TRP A 134 -0.10 21.60 0.00
C TRP A 134 1.33 21.17 0.30
N ASP A 135 1.53 19.93 0.81
CA ASP A 135 2.82 19.33 1.11
C ASP A 135 2.73 17.81 0.90
N PRO A 136 3.07 17.32 -0.30
CA PRO A 136 3.01 15.90 -0.63
C PRO A 136 3.95 15.01 0.19
N SER A 137 5.05 15.55 0.73
CA SER A 137 6.00 14.81 1.56
C SER A 137 5.36 14.32 2.85
N LEU A 138 4.41 15.09 3.41
CA LEU A 138 3.60 14.67 4.56
C LEU A 138 2.75 13.43 4.28
N ALA A 139 2.26 13.23 3.05
CA ALA A 139 1.50 12.03 2.70
C ALA A 139 2.39 10.78 2.80
N VAL A 140 3.65 10.87 2.38
CA VAL A 140 4.63 9.78 2.50
C VAL A 140 4.95 9.52 3.96
N LEU A 141 5.23 10.55 4.75
CA LEU A 141 5.46 10.44 6.20
C LEU A 141 4.27 9.77 6.90
N ALA A 142 3.06 10.25 6.64
CA ALA A 142 1.83 9.69 7.20
C ALA A 142 1.62 8.22 6.77
N LEU A 143 1.95 7.88 5.52
CA LEU A 143 1.88 6.50 5.03
C LEU A 143 2.85 5.59 5.78
N PHE A 144 4.10 6.01 6.02
CA PHE A 144 5.07 5.21 6.76
C PHE A 144 4.64 4.98 8.22
N VAL A 145 4.11 6.02 8.87
CA VAL A 145 3.51 5.90 10.22
C VAL A 145 2.28 4.98 10.20
N ALA A 146 1.45 5.05 9.17
CA ALA A 146 0.24 4.24 9.06
C ALA A 146 0.50 2.84 8.46
N ALA A 147 1.72 2.52 8.01
CA ALA A 147 2.01 1.32 7.23
C ALA A 147 1.68 0.02 7.99
N LEU A 148 2.12 -0.13 9.24
CA LEU A 148 1.82 -1.32 10.04
C LEU A 148 0.33 -1.47 10.35
N PRO A 149 -0.39 -0.45 10.85
CA PRO A 149 -1.84 -0.58 11.08
C PRO A 149 -2.64 -0.81 9.80
N LEU A 150 -2.25 -0.21 8.66
CA LEU A 150 -2.89 -0.48 7.36
C LEU A 150 -2.65 -1.92 6.88
N ALA A 151 -1.43 -2.45 7.05
CA ALA A 151 -1.12 -3.85 6.76
C ALA A 151 -1.96 -4.80 7.62
N ALA A 152 -2.05 -4.55 8.94
CA ALA A 152 -2.85 -5.33 9.88
C ALA A 152 -4.34 -5.33 9.50
N LEU A 153 -4.88 -4.17 9.17
CA LEU A 153 -6.29 -4.01 8.74
C LEU A 153 -6.56 -4.78 7.44
N ALA A 154 -5.71 -4.61 6.43
CA ALA A 154 -5.86 -5.26 5.14
C ALA A 154 -5.84 -6.79 5.25
N ALA A 155 -4.87 -7.33 5.99
CA ALA A 155 -4.75 -8.77 6.20
C ALA A 155 -5.89 -9.34 7.06
N TRP A 156 -6.33 -8.63 8.10
CA TRP A 156 -7.49 -9.02 8.90
C TRP A 156 -8.76 -9.16 8.05
N LEU A 157 -9.06 -8.15 7.23
CA LEU A 157 -10.24 -8.15 6.36
C LEU A 157 -10.14 -9.20 5.25
N CYS A 158 -8.95 -9.42 4.70
CA CYS A 158 -8.70 -10.50 3.74
C CYS A 158 -8.91 -11.88 4.39
N ALA A 159 -8.35 -12.11 5.58
CA ALA A 159 -8.49 -13.35 6.34
C ALA A 159 -9.95 -13.63 6.76
N ALA A 160 -10.77 -12.59 6.94
CA ALA A 160 -12.20 -12.73 7.22
C ALA A 160 -12.98 -13.45 6.10
N GLN A 161 -12.44 -13.50 4.88
CA GLN A 161 -13.00 -14.30 3.78
C GLN A 161 -12.63 -15.78 3.89
N LEU A 162 -11.57 -16.12 4.61
CA LEU A 162 -11.07 -17.48 4.75
C LEU A 162 -11.60 -18.16 6.02
N THR A 163 -11.74 -17.42 7.13
CA THR A 163 -12.14 -17.97 8.43
C THR A 163 -13.05 -17.03 9.22
N ARG A 164 -13.97 -17.63 10.02
CA ARG A 164 -14.76 -16.89 11.01
C ARG A 164 -14.07 -16.79 12.37
N ASN A 165 -12.98 -17.53 12.57
CA ASN A 165 -12.26 -17.53 13.83
C ASN A 165 -11.41 -16.26 13.96
N ALA A 166 -11.77 -15.42 14.93
CA ALA A 166 -11.15 -14.11 15.16
C ALA A 166 -9.64 -14.20 15.42
N TRP A 167 -9.21 -15.19 16.22
CA TRP A 167 -7.81 -15.33 16.55
C TRP A 167 -6.93 -15.71 15.34
N LEU A 168 -7.46 -16.49 14.40
CA LEU A 168 -6.77 -16.81 13.16
C LEU A 168 -6.68 -15.60 12.21
N ARG A 169 -7.66 -14.71 12.27
CA ARG A 169 -7.57 -13.41 11.57
C ARG A 169 -6.45 -12.56 12.16
N GLY A 170 -6.31 -12.55 13.50
CA GLY A 170 -5.21 -11.87 14.20
C GLY A 170 -3.85 -12.47 13.85
N LEU A 171 -3.74 -13.80 13.78
CA LEU A 171 -2.51 -14.47 13.36
C LEU A 171 -2.13 -14.12 11.91
N ALA A 172 -3.10 -14.06 10.99
CA ALA A 172 -2.88 -13.62 9.62
C ALA A 172 -2.40 -12.16 9.55
N ALA A 173 -3.04 -11.28 10.32
CA ALA A 173 -2.65 -9.88 10.42
C ALA A 173 -1.22 -9.75 10.95
N LEU A 174 -0.87 -10.50 12.00
CA LEU A 174 0.48 -10.52 12.56
C LEU A 174 1.51 -11.01 11.55
N ALA A 175 1.24 -12.15 10.86
CA ALA A 175 2.15 -12.73 9.88
C ALA A 175 2.39 -11.78 8.68
N TRP A 176 1.38 -11.01 8.30
CA TRP A 176 1.48 -10.05 7.22
C TRP A 176 2.24 -8.79 7.64
N THR A 177 1.87 -8.21 8.80
CA THR A 177 2.47 -6.96 9.30
C THR A 177 3.94 -7.15 9.70
N LEU A 178 4.30 -8.30 10.26
CA LEU A 178 5.67 -8.62 10.66
C LEU A 178 6.44 -9.39 9.59
N ALA A 179 5.95 -9.47 8.36
CA ALA A 179 6.68 -10.10 7.25
C ALA A 179 8.05 -9.41 7.07
N PRO A 180 9.17 -10.16 7.08
CA PRO A 180 10.52 -9.58 7.00
C PRO A 180 10.70 -8.70 5.77
N THR A 181 10.17 -9.11 4.62
CA THR A 181 10.23 -8.32 3.38
C THR A 181 9.58 -6.94 3.51
N PHE A 182 8.51 -6.82 4.29
CA PHE A 182 7.82 -5.56 4.53
C PHE A 182 8.60 -4.65 5.47
N LEU A 183 9.12 -5.20 6.58
CA LEU A 183 9.90 -4.44 7.55
C LEU A 183 11.23 -3.97 6.96
N VAL A 184 11.88 -4.79 6.12
CA VAL A 184 13.09 -4.38 5.38
C VAL A 184 12.74 -3.26 4.39
N ALA A 185 11.63 -3.38 3.63
CA ALA A 185 11.21 -2.33 2.72
C ALA A 185 10.93 -0.99 3.42
N LEU A 186 10.35 -1.03 4.63
CA LEU A 186 10.15 0.16 5.47
C LEU A 186 11.48 0.75 5.95
N GLY A 187 12.41 -0.09 6.41
CA GLY A 187 13.72 0.35 6.89
C GLY A 187 14.62 0.93 5.80
N ASP A 188 14.51 0.39 4.58
CA ASP A 188 15.27 0.82 3.40
C ASP A 188 14.57 1.93 2.60
N GLY A 189 13.41 2.43 3.06
CA GLY A 189 12.69 3.50 2.38
C GLY A 189 12.14 3.12 1.01
N ARG A 190 11.82 1.85 0.76
CA ARG A 190 11.32 1.36 -0.54
C ARG A 190 9.82 1.61 -0.67
N LEU A 191 9.43 2.88 -0.85
CA LEU A 191 8.04 3.30 -0.95
C LEU A 191 7.20 2.46 -1.94
N PRO A 192 7.68 2.16 -3.18
CA PRO A 192 6.91 1.34 -4.12
C PRO A 192 6.63 -0.06 -3.57
N ALA A 193 7.63 -0.71 -2.96
CA ALA A 193 7.48 -2.04 -2.37
C ALA A 193 6.53 -2.04 -1.15
N VAL A 194 6.59 -1.00 -0.33
CA VAL A 194 5.67 -0.77 0.80
C VAL A 194 4.23 -0.67 0.30
N LEU A 195 3.97 0.16 -0.73
CA LEU A 195 2.65 0.30 -1.34
C LEU A 195 2.14 -1.01 -1.94
N ALA A 196 2.99 -1.72 -2.70
CA ALA A 196 2.63 -3.03 -3.25
C ALA A 196 2.23 -4.01 -2.14
N HIS A 197 3.00 -4.08 -1.04
CA HIS A 197 2.68 -4.92 0.10
C HIS A 197 1.32 -4.55 0.72
N LEU A 198 1.07 -3.27 0.96
CA LEU A 198 -0.19 -2.79 1.54
C LEU A 198 -1.40 -3.09 0.65
N LEU A 199 -1.25 -3.00 -0.67
CA LEU A 199 -2.35 -3.16 -1.63
C LEU A 199 -2.65 -4.63 -1.97
N LEU A 200 -1.68 -5.56 -1.85
CA LEU A 200 -1.87 -6.97 -2.21
C LEU A 200 -3.05 -7.67 -1.50
N PRO A 201 -3.28 -7.54 -0.17
CA PRO A 201 -4.43 -8.16 0.48
C PRO A 201 -5.77 -7.57 0.02
N TRP A 202 -5.81 -6.26 -0.30
CA TRP A 202 -7.00 -5.63 -0.87
C TRP A 202 -7.29 -6.12 -2.28
N LEU A 203 -6.25 -6.28 -3.10
CA LEU A 203 -6.36 -6.89 -4.43
C LEU A 203 -6.89 -8.32 -4.33
N ALA A 204 -6.33 -9.14 -3.44
CA ALA A 204 -6.80 -10.50 -3.21
C ALA A 204 -8.27 -10.52 -2.76
N LEU A 205 -8.66 -9.64 -1.83
CA LEU A 205 -10.03 -9.49 -1.36
C LEU A 205 -11.00 -9.09 -2.49
N ALA A 206 -10.60 -8.14 -3.34
CA ALA A 206 -11.41 -7.68 -4.47
C ALA A 206 -11.57 -8.78 -5.53
N VAL A 207 -10.49 -9.49 -5.89
CA VAL A 207 -10.50 -10.61 -6.84
C VAL A 207 -11.40 -11.76 -6.35
N LEU A 208 -11.35 -12.08 -5.05
CA LEU A 208 -12.24 -13.11 -4.47
C LEU A 208 -13.74 -12.74 -4.56
N ARG A 209 -14.06 -11.45 -4.56
CA ARG A 209 -15.44 -10.93 -4.69
C ARG A 209 -15.85 -10.66 -6.14
N ALA A 210 -14.90 -10.42 -7.05
CA ALA A 210 -15.12 -10.05 -8.45
C ALA A 210 -16.09 -10.98 -9.22
N PRO A 211 -16.08 -12.32 -9.06
CA PRO A 211 -17.04 -13.19 -9.75
C PRO A 211 -18.52 -12.92 -9.42
N ARG A 212 -18.78 -12.20 -8.31
CA ARG A 212 -20.14 -11.91 -7.83
C ARG A 212 -20.56 -10.46 -8.04
N SER A 213 -19.61 -9.51 -8.24
CA SER A 213 -19.87 -8.07 -8.28
C SER A 213 -19.01 -7.37 -9.32
N TRP A 214 -19.62 -6.59 -10.20
CA TRP A 214 -18.91 -5.71 -11.16
C TRP A 214 -18.09 -4.63 -10.43
N SER A 215 -18.64 -4.06 -9.35
CA SER A 215 -17.95 -3.09 -8.51
C SER A 215 -16.67 -3.69 -7.91
N ALA A 216 -16.72 -4.94 -7.39
CA ALA A 216 -15.52 -5.60 -6.90
C ALA A 216 -14.50 -5.90 -8.02
N SER A 217 -14.97 -6.18 -9.25
CA SER A 217 -14.10 -6.35 -10.42
C SER A 217 -13.39 -5.04 -10.79
N ALA A 218 -14.11 -3.94 -10.81
CA ALA A 218 -13.55 -2.63 -11.08
C ALA A 218 -12.52 -2.20 -10.02
N VAL A 219 -12.85 -2.39 -8.73
CA VAL A 219 -11.90 -2.16 -7.62
C VAL A 219 -10.66 -3.04 -7.78
N ALA A 220 -10.83 -4.32 -8.15
CA ALA A 220 -9.68 -5.21 -8.42
C ALA A 220 -8.82 -4.69 -9.58
N GLY A 221 -9.42 -4.10 -10.62
CA GLY A 221 -8.68 -3.51 -11.74
C GLY A 221 -7.85 -2.30 -11.33
N ILE A 222 -8.40 -1.39 -10.54
CA ILE A 222 -7.68 -0.23 -10.01
C ILE A 222 -6.53 -0.67 -9.10
N LEU A 223 -6.80 -1.62 -8.18
CA LEU A 223 -5.77 -2.16 -7.28
C LEU A 223 -4.68 -2.91 -8.05
N MET A 224 -5.04 -3.64 -9.12
CA MET A 224 -4.08 -4.32 -9.97
C MET A 224 -3.18 -3.33 -10.71
N ALA A 225 -3.74 -2.21 -11.19
CA ALA A 225 -2.98 -1.13 -11.80
C ALA A 225 -2.01 -0.48 -10.79
N ALA A 226 -2.47 -0.20 -9.57
CA ALA A 226 -1.65 0.39 -8.52
C ALA A 226 -0.52 -0.56 -8.06
N VAL A 227 -0.81 -1.86 -7.88
CA VAL A 227 0.20 -2.88 -7.55
C VAL A 227 1.22 -3.03 -8.67
N GLY A 228 0.77 -3.11 -9.94
CA GLY A 228 1.67 -3.24 -11.09
C GLY A 228 2.52 -1.99 -11.33
N ALA A 229 1.98 -0.81 -11.05
CA ALA A 229 2.72 0.46 -11.09
C ALA A 229 3.78 0.53 -10.00
N SER A 230 3.48 0.04 -8.78
CA SER A 230 4.40 0.06 -7.63
C SER A 230 5.43 -1.08 -7.67
N ALA A 231 5.10 -2.21 -8.28
CA ALA A 231 5.99 -3.38 -8.36
C ALA A 231 5.87 -4.04 -9.74
N PRO A 232 6.56 -3.49 -10.77
CA PRO A 232 6.51 -4.04 -12.14
C PRO A 232 6.92 -5.51 -12.21
N SER A 233 7.85 -5.94 -11.37
CA SER A 233 8.30 -7.34 -11.26
C SER A 233 7.18 -8.31 -10.86
N LEU A 234 6.11 -7.84 -10.20
CA LEU A 234 4.93 -8.64 -9.85
C LEU A 234 3.92 -8.80 -11.00
N VAL A 235 3.97 -7.95 -12.03
CA VAL A 235 2.97 -7.94 -13.10
C VAL A 235 2.80 -9.33 -13.75
N PRO A 236 3.87 -10.06 -14.14
CA PRO A 236 3.72 -11.40 -14.70
C PRO A 236 3.00 -12.37 -13.74
N ALA A 237 3.37 -12.36 -12.47
CA ALA A 237 2.77 -13.25 -11.46
C ALA A 237 1.29 -12.93 -11.21
N VAL A 238 0.94 -11.65 -11.11
CA VAL A 238 -0.46 -11.21 -10.89
C VAL A 238 -1.33 -11.52 -12.11
N LEU A 239 -0.78 -11.41 -13.34
CA LEU A 239 -1.46 -11.83 -14.57
C LEU A 239 -1.71 -13.34 -14.62
N VAL A 240 -0.74 -14.16 -14.19
CA VAL A 240 -0.94 -15.61 -14.05
C VAL A 240 -2.06 -15.93 -13.05
N LEU A 241 -2.05 -15.26 -11.89
CA LEU A 241 -3.10 -15.45 -10.88
C LEU A 241 -4.48 -14.99 -11.38
N TRP A 242 -4.54 -13.87 -12.09
CA TRP A 242 -5.75 -13.41 -12.76
C TRP A 242 -6.26 -14.41 -13.79
N LEU A 243 -5.39 -14.97 -14.63
CA LEU A 243 -5.75 -15.97 -15.62
C LEU A 243 -6.32 -17.23 -14.94
N VAL A 244 -5.65 -17.74 -13.90
CA VAL A 244 -6.14 -18.88 -13.10
C VAL A 244 -7.50 -18.56 -12.48
N ALA A 245 -7.69 -17.39 -11.90
CA ALA A 245 -8.96 -16.96 -11.33
C ALA A 245 -10.07 -16.88 -12.39
N THR A 246 -9.76 -16.38 -13.57
CA THR A 246 -10.68 -16.25 -14.71
C THR A 246 -11.11 -17.61 -15.24
N ILE A 247 -10.16 -18.54 -15.44
CA ILE A 247 -10.44 -19.92 -15.87
C ILE A 247 -11.36 -20.63 -14.84
N ARG A 248 -11.07 -20.47 -13.55
CA ARG A 248 -11.86 -21.10 -12.47
C ARG A 248 -13.25 -20.48 -12.30
N ALA A 249 -13.44 -19.23 -12.71
CA ALA A 249 -14.73 -18.56 -12.63
C ALA A 249 -15.76 -19.10 -13.66
N GLY A 250 -15.32 -19.79 -14.71
CA GLY A 250 -16.16 -20.38 -15.74
C GLY A 250 -17.14 -19.38 -16.34
N ARG A 251 -18.45 -19.63 -16.24
CA ARG A 251 -19.49 -18.71 -16.78
C ARG A 251 -19.45 -17.29 -16.21
N ARG A 252 -18.74 -17.04 -15.11
CA ARG A 252 -18.60 -15.71 -14.49
C ARG A 252 -17.30 -15.00 -14.91
N ALA A 253 -16.52 -15.60 -15.79
CA ALA A 253 -15.23 -15.05 -16.27
C ALA A 253 -15.37 -13.65 -16.89
N GLY A 254 -16.50 -13.34 -17.54
CA GLY A 254 -16.73 -12.03 -18.19
C GLY A 254 -16.54 -10.82 -17.27
N ARG A 255 -16.75 -10.99 -15.93
CA ARG A 255 -16.47 -9.91 -14.97
C ARG A 255 -14.99 -9.76 -14.65
N LEU A 256 -14.21 -10.83 -14.74
CA LEU A 256 -12.78 -10.83 -14.43
C LEU A 256 -11.94 -10.35 -15.62
N VAL A 257 -12.45 -10.50 -16.85
CA VAL A 257 -11.74 -10.07 -18.08
C VAL A 257 -11.40 -8.58 -18.05
N THR A 258 -12.22 -7.76 -17.39
CA THR A 258 -12.00 -6.30 -17.30
C THR A 258 -10.93 -5.89 -16.28
N ILE A 259 -10.50 -6.79 -15.39
CA ILE A 259 -9.56 -6.48 -14.31
C ILE A 259 -8.20 -5.94 -14.83
N PRO A 260 -7.55 -6.50 -15.85
CA PRO A 260 -6.25 -6.00 -16.31
C PRO A 260 -6.33 -4.72 -17.15
N VAL A 261 -7.54 -4.28 -17.57
CA VAL A 261 -7.69 -3.13 -18.49
C VAL A 261 -7.07 -1.84 -17.95
N PRO A 262 -7.29 -1.42 -16.68
CA PRO A 262 -6.64 -0.23 -16.14
C PRO A 262 -5.11 -0.36 -16.09
N LEU A 263 -4.59 -1.53 -15.72
CA LEU A 263 -3.14 -1.78 -15.73
C LEU A 263 -2.57 -1.64 -17.14
N LEU A 264 -3.18 -2.31 -18.12
CA LEU A 264 -2.73 -2.25 -19.51
C LEU A 264 -2.76 -0.82 -20.07
N ALA A 265 -3.82 -0.07 -19.80
CA ALA A 265 -3.92 1.33 -20.22
C ALA A 265 -2.80 2.18 -19.58
N LEU A 266 -2.46 1.92 -18.32
CA LEU A 266 -1.45 2.66 -17.58
C LEU A 266 -0.04 2.38 -18.10
N VAL A 267 0.31 1.11 -18.33
CA VAL A 267 1.68 0.71 -18.70
C VAL A 267 1.95 0.79 -20.21
N ALA A 268 0.92 0.82 -21.06
CA ALA A 268 1.06 0.73 -22.52
C ALA A 268 2.03 1.75 -23.12
N PRO A 269 2.04 3.04 -22.74
CA PRO A 269 2.97 4.00 -23.32
C PRO A 269 4.44 3.64 -23.03
N LEU A 270 4.74 3.26 -21.77
CA LEU A 270 6.10 2.86 -21.38
C LEU A 270 6.51 1.55 -22.03
N VAL A 271 5.60 0.58 -22.13
CA VAL A 271 5.86 -0.69 -22.84
C VAL A 271 6.20 -0.42 -24.31
N ALA A 272 5.40 0.39 -25.00
CA ALA A 272 5.66 0.75 -26.40
C ALA A 272 7.04 1.41 -26.55
N TYR A 273 7.35 2.37 -25.70
CA TYR A 273 8.65 3.07 -25.71
C TYR A 273 9.82 2.10 -25.51
N ARG A 274 9.78 1.25 -24.47
CA ARG A 274 10.86 0.31 -24.15
C ARG A 274 11.06 -0.78 -25.21
N VAL A 275 9.96 -1.28 -25.78
CA VAL A 275 10.03 -2.25 -26.88
C VAL A 275 10.66 -1.60 -28.13
N MET A 276 10.30 -0.35 -28.44
CA MET A 276 10.91 0.38 -29.57
C MET A 276 12.41 0.63 -29.35
N GLN A 277 12.84 0.83 -28.11
CA GLN A 277 14.26 0.98 -27.75
C GLN A 277 15.02 -0.37 -27.68
N GLY A 278 14.34 -1.50 -27.88
CA GLY A 278 14.96 -2.82 -27.79
C GLY A 278 15.31 -3.26 -26.37
N GLN A 279 14.73 -2.61 -25.35
CA GLN A 279 15.02 -2.84 -23.92
C GLN A 279 13.79 -3.34 -23.12
N PRO A 280 13.13 -4.44 -23.52
CA PRO A 280 11.90 -4.88 -22.85
C PRO A 280 12.09 -5.33 -21.40
N LEU A 281 13.30 -5.81 -21.03
CA LEU A 281 13.57 -6.22 -19.64
C LEU A 281 13.63 -5.05 -18.67
N SER A 282 13.95 -3.84 -19.15
CA SER A 282 13.93 -2.63 -18.32
C SER A 282 12.54 -2.25 -17.80
N LEU A 283 11.47 -2.85 -18.35
CA LEU A 283 10.11 -2.76 -17.79
C LEU A 283 9.97 -3.39 -16.39
N LEU A 284 10.93 -4.24 -15.99
CA LEU A 284 10.97 -4.83 -14.65
C LEU A 284 11.68 -3.94 -13.62
N ALA A 285 12.26 -2.81 -14.08
CA ALA A 285 12.96 -1.86 -13.23
C ALA A 285 12.04 -1.37 -12.10
N ASP A 286 12.60 -1.29 -10.90
CA ASP A 286 11.86 -0.77 -9.74
C ASP A 286 11.72 0.75 -9.86
N PRO A 287 10.52 1.32 -9.69
CA PRO A 287 10.36 2.75 -9.65
C PRO A 287 10.98 3.33 -8.37
N ALA A 288 11.33 4.59 -8.37
CA ALA A 288 12.08 5.36 -7.39
C ALA A 288 13.61 5.29 -7.58
N VAL A 289 14.36 5.84 -6.62
CA VAL A 289 15.83 5.92 -6.71
C VAL A 289 16.44 4.53 -6.66
N PRO A 290 17.30 4.15 -7.62
CA PRO A 290 18.04 2.91 -7.51
C PRO A 290 18.98 2.99 -6.31
N ALA A 291 18.84 2.06 -5.38
CA ALA A 291 19.71 1.94 -4.22
C ALA A 291 20.37 0.56 -4.23
N GLY A 292 21.68 0.55 -4.12
CA GLY A 292 22.47 -0.67 -4.06
C GLY A 292 22.06 -1.57 -2.90
N PHE A 293 21.96 -2.86 -3.13
CA PHE A 293 21.74 -3.88 -2.11
C PHE A 293 22.28 -5.22 -2.57
N THR A 294 22.64 -6.07 -1.62
CA THR A 294 23.04 -7.45 -1.91
C THR A 294 21.83 -8.38 -1.73
N PRO A 295 21.31 -8.98 -2.82
CA PRO A 295 20.19 -9.93 -2.71
C PRO A 295 20.56 -11.11 -1.81
N ALA A 296 19.57 -11.63 -1.06
CA ALA A 296 19.75 -12.84 -0.31
C ALA A 296 20.01 -14.04 -1.24
N ALA A 297 20.84 -14.99 -0.80
CA ALA A 297 20.96 -16.27 -1.45
C ALA A 297 19.60 -17.01 -1.47
N VAL A 298 19.44 -17.99 -2.37
CA VAL A 298 18.17 -18.72 -2.55
C VAL A 298 17.55 -19.24 -1.24
N PRO A 299 18.33 -19.78 -0.27
CA PRO A 299 17.75 -20.17 1.02
C PRO A 299 17.18 -18.99 1.82
N GLY A 300 17.84 -17.83 1.81
CA GLY A 300 17.34 -16.62 2.45
C GLY A 300 16.05 -16.12 1.80
N LEU A 301 15.98 -16.11 0.45
CA LEU A 301 14.75 -15.80 -0.29
C LEU A 301 13.62 -16.78 0.05
N ALA A 302 13.91 -18.09 0.19
CA ALA A 302 12.90 -19.08 0.58
C ALA A 302 12.33 -18.84 1.98
N LEU A 303 13.13 -18.24 2.88
CA LEU A 303 12.71 -17.83 4.22
C LEU A 303 12.02 -16.46 4.24
N GLY A 304 11.91 -15.79 3.09
CA GLY A 304 11.19 -14.53 2.93
C GLY A 304 12.01 -13.27 3.21
N PHE A 305 13.34 -13.36 3.14
CA PHE A 305 14.25 -12.22 3.29
C PHE A 305 14.78 -11.75 1.95
N PRO A 306 14.67 -10.44 1.64
CA PRO A 306 15.12 -9.92 0.35
C PRO A 306 16.63 -9.68 0.26
N THR A 307 17.29 -9.42 1.39
CA THR A 307 18.71 -9.03 1.46
C THR A 307 19.56 -10.04 2.23
N SER A 308 20.86 -10.08 1.94
CA SER A 308 21.83 -10.99 2.56
C SER A 308 21.97 -10.82 4.07
N GLY A 309 21.67 -9.63 4.61
CA GLY A 309 21.67 -9.34 6.05
C GLY A 309 20.57 -10.02 6.85
N LEU A 310 19.68 -10.82 6.21
CA LEU A 310 18.55 -11.53 6.84
C LEU A 310 17.78 -10.66 7.82
N GLY A 311 17.51 -9.40 7.43
CA GLY A 311 16.78 -8.46 8.27
C GLY A 311 17.48 -8.11 9.58
N GLY A 312 18.81 -7.99 9.56
CA GLY A 312 19.62 -7.65 10.72
C GLY A 312 20.04 -8.85 11.60
N TRP A 313 19.57 -10.08 11.29
CA TRP A 313 19.95 -11.27 12.05
C TRP A 313 21.44 -11.60 11.95
N THR A 314 22.10 -11.33 10.80
CA THR A 314 23.55 -11.47 10.65
C THR A 314 24.28 -10.54 11.62
N ALA A 315 23.99 -9.26 11.60
CA ALA A 315 24.58 -8.28 12.50
C ALA A 315 24.27 -8.56 13.98
N PHE A 316 23.07 -9.05 14.29
CA PHE A 316 22.69 -9.43 15.65
C PHE A 316 23.54 -10.59 16.17
N VAL A 317 23.72 -11.64 15.37
CA VAL A 317 24.52 -12.83 15.76
C VAL A 317 26.00 -12.47 15.86
N ASP A 318 26.52 -11.68 14.93
CA ASP A 318 27.92 -11.22 14.95
C ASP A 318 28.18 -10.32 16.16
N GLY A 319 27.22 -9.48 16.53
CA GLY A 319 27.26 -8.61 17.70
C GLY A 319 27.29 -9.34 19.06
N LEU A 320 26.95 -10.65 19.11
CA LEU A 320 27.11 -11.46 20.30
C LEU A 320 28.58 -11.75 20.64
N GLY A 321 29.52 -11.51 19.72
CA GLY A 321 30.94 -11.69 19.92
C GLY A 321 31.38 -13.15 20.14
N LEU A 322 30.53 -14.13 19.78
CA LEU A 322 30.76 -15.56 20.01
C LEU A 322 31.57 -16.24 18.90
N GLY A 323 31.98 -15.52 17.84
CA GLY A 323 32.72 -16.08 16.70
C GLY A 323 31.98 -17.22 16.00
N LEU A 324 30.62 -17.15 15.90
CA LEU A 324 29.79 -18.20 15.33
C LEU A 324 29.97 -18.29 13.81
N PRO A 325 29.89 -19.51 13.22
CA PRO A 325 29.94 -19.65 11.78
C PRO A 325 28.85 -18.86 11.05
N GLY A 326 29.14 -18.29 9.86
CA GLY A 326 28.23 -17.43 9.08
C GLY A 326 26.91 -18.08 8.63
N TRP A 327 26.77 -19.40 8.75
CA TRP A 327 25.49 -20.09 8.48
C TRP A 327 24.49 -20.05 9.66
N VAL A 328 24.96 -19.71 10.88
CA VAL A 328 24.13 -19.71 12.10
C VAL A 328 22.93 -18.76 11.99
N PRO A 329 23.05 -17.50 11.51
CA PRO A 329 21.89 -16.62 11.33
C PRO A 329 20.81 -17.24 10.45
N LEU A 330 21.19 -17.92 9.36
CA LEU A 330 20.27 -18.59 8.46
C LEU A 330 19.49 -19.72 9.16
N VAL A 331 20.18 -20.52 10.01
CA VAL A 331 19.52 -21.59 10.77
C VAL A 331 18.59 -21.03 11.83
N VAL A 332 18.98 -19.99 12.55
CA VAL A 332 18.08 -19.32 13.53
C VAL A 332 16.81 -18.86 12.86
N VAL A 333 16.93 -18.14 11.75
CA VAL A 333 15.79 -17.68 10.97
C VAL A 333 14.94 -18.85 10.44
N ALA A 334 15.57 -19.93 9.95
CA ALA A 334 14.87 -21.10 9.47
C ALA A 334 14.02 -21.76 10.58
N VAL A 335 14.57 -21.87 11.80
CA VAL A 335 13.84 -22.38 12.98
C VAL A 335 12.65 -21.49 13.32
N LEU A 336 12.80 -20.17 13.24
CA LEU A 336 11.72 -19.22 13.53
C LEU A 336 10.62 -19.23 12.45
N VAL A 337 10.97 -19.47 11.19
CA VAL A 337 9.98 -19.55 10.08
C VAL A 337 9.33 -20.93 10.01
N ALA A 338 9.99 -21.98 10.51
CA ALA A 338 9.50 -23.37 10.42
C ALA A 338 8.07 -23.58 10.91
N PRO A 339 7.59 -23.02 12.06
CA PRO A 339 6.23 -23.23 12.52
C PRO A 339 5.18 -22.74 11.53
N LEU A 340 5.45 -21.65 10.80
CA LEU A 340 4.56 -21.12 9.78
C LEU A 340 4.51 -22.02 8.55
N VAL A 341 5.68 -22.43 8.06
CA VAL A 341 5.80 -23.31 6.90
C VAL A 341 5.17 -24.66 7.18
N LEU A 342 5.47 -25.28 8.32
CA LEU A 342 4.88 -26.56 8.73
C LEU A 342 3.35 -26.45 8.86
N GLY A 343 2.86 -25.39 9.49
CA GLY A 343 1.43 -25.13 9.61
C GLY A 343 0.73 -24.98 8.25
N ALA A 344 1.39 -24.31 7.30
CA ALA A 344 0.88 -24.16 5.94
C ALA A 344 0.93 -25.49 5.15
N LEU A 345 2.00 -26.29 5.29
CA LEU A 345 2.13 -27.58 4.61
C LEU A 345 1.13 -28.62 5.15
N VAL A 346 0.88 -28.64 6.46
CA VAL A 346 -0.13 -29.51 7.08
C VAL A 346 -1.52 -29.27 6.46
N ALA A 347 -1.81 -28.04 6.00
CA ALA A 347 -3.08 -27.73 5.33
C ALA A 347 -3.35 -28.57 4.08
N LEU A 348 -2.32 -29.09 3.42
CA LEU A 348 -2.47 -29.98 2.24
C LEU A 348 -3.09 -31.33 2.59
N PHE A 349 -2.89 -31.80 3.81
CA PHE A 349 -3.36 -33.11 4.27
C PHE A 349 -4.72 -33.03 4.98
N LEU A 350 -5.29 -31.81 5.09
CA LEU A 350 -6.54 -31.58 5.79
C LEU A 350 -7.71 -31.34 4.83
N ARG A 351 -8.95 -31.33 5.37
CA ARG A 351 -10.17 -31.06 4.59
C ARG A 351 -10.10 -29.69 3.94
N GLY A 352 -10.35 -29.62 2.62
CA GLY A 352 -10.25 -28.35 1.86
C GLY A 352 -8.86 -28.10 1.25
N SER A 353 -8.02 -29.12 1.14
CA SER A 353 -6.66 -29.10 0.60
C SER A 353 -6.50 -28.35 -0.73
N HIS A 354 -7.53 -28.35 -1.60
CA HIS A 354 -7.48 -27.61 -2.87
C HIS A 354 -7.33 -26.09 -2.68
N ARG A 355 -7.90 -25.51 -1.61
CA ARG A 355 -7.73 -24.08 -1.30
C ARG A 355 -6.35 -23.81 -0.73
N ALA A 356 -5.87 -24.71 0.13
CA ALA A 356 -4.50 -24.64 0.66
C ALA A 356 -3.46 -24.81 -0.45
N ALA A 357 -3.69 -25.74 -1.39
CA ALA A 357 -2.82 -25.91 -2.56
C ALA A 357 -2.77 -24.65 -3.44
N LEU A 358 -3.90 -23.95 -3.63
CA LEU A 358 -3.91 -22.67 -4.33
C LEU A 358 -3.11 -21.59 -3.58
N ALA A 359 -3.28 -21.49 -2.26
CA ALA A 359 -2.53 -20.53 -1.46
C ALA A 359 -1.01 -20.85 -1.50
N LEU A 360 -0.62 -22.11 -1.40
CA LEU A 360 0.77 -22.52 -1.58
C LEU A 360 1.27 -22.32 -3.02
N GLY A 361 0.39 -22.45 -4.01
CA GLY A 361 0.71 -22.08 -5.39
C GLY A 361 1.06 -20.59 -5.53
N VAL A 362 0.36 -19.71 -4.79
CA VAL A 362 0.71 -18.27 -4.68
C VAL A 362 2.07 -18.10 -4.01
N THR A 363 2.35 -18.87 -2.93
CA THR A 363 3.66 -18.87 -2.25
C THR A 363 4.79 -19.22 -3.21
N VAL A 364 4.64 -20.32 -3.96
CA VAL A 364 5.64 -20.77 -4.94
C VAL A 364 5.84 -19.77 -6.07
N LEU A 365 4.74 -19.19 -6.58
CA LEU A 365 4.82 -18.17 -7.62
C LEU A 365 5.53 -16.90 -7.13
N GLY A 366 5.24 -16.47 -5.89
CA GLY A 366 5.94 -15.34 -5.26
C GLY A 366 7.43 -15.62 -5.07
N PHE A 367 7.79 -16.83 -4.63
CA PHE A 367 9.18 -17.25 -4.52
C PHE A 367 9.90 -17.27 -5.87
N ALA A 368 9.27 -17.84 -6.90
CA ALA A 368 9.85 -17.85 -8.25
C ALA A 368 10.08 -16.42 -8.78
N THR A 369 9.10 -15.52 -8.56
CA THR A 369 9.24 -14.10 -8.92
C THR A 369 10.42 -13.45 -8.18
N ALA A 370 10.58 -13.71 -6.88
CA ALA A 370 11.68 -13.17 -6.10
C ALA A 370 13.06 -13.67 -6.57
N VAL A 371 13.17 -14.98 -6.88
CA VAL A 371 14.43 -15.56 -7.41
C VAL A 371 14.78 -14.98 -8.79
N LEU A 372 13.78 -14.78 -9.64
CA LEU A 372 14.00 -14.15 -10.96
C LEU A 372 14.43 -12.69 -10.80
N ALA A 373 13.73 -11.92 -9.95
CA ALA A 373 14.06 -10.53 -9.65
C ALA A 373 15.50 -10.39 -9.15
N ALA A 374 15.90 -11.19 -8.15
CA ALA A 374 17.26 -11.16 -7.59
C ALA A 374 18.37 -11.48 -8.59
N ARG A 375 18.05 -12.12 -9.74
CA ARG A 375 19.00 -12.48 -10.81
C ARG A 375 18.93 -11.56 -12.03
N THR A 376 18.00 -10.62 -12.04
CA THR A 376 17.80 -9.70 -13.15
C THR A 376 18.28 -8.32 -12.73
N ALA A 377 19.32 -7.83 -13.38
CA ALA A 377 19.84 -6.49 -13.16
C ALA A 377 19.50 -5.63 -14.38
N VAL A 378 18.78 -4.53 -14.14
CA VAL A 378 18.26 -3.66 -15.22
C VAL A 378 18.44 -2.17 -14.93
N GLN A 379 18.97 -1.83 -13.76
CA GLN A 379 19.20 -0.43 -13.33
C GLN A 379 20.65 -0.22 -12.90
N SER A 380 21.06 1.05 -12.88
CA SER A 380 22.36 1.49 -12.37
C SER A 380 22.17 2.65 -11.41
N THR A 381 23.03 2.72 -10.39
CA THR A 381 23.17 3.88 -9.51
C THR A 381 24.08 4.96 -10.11
N GLY A 382 24.64 4.70 -11.29
CA GLY A 382 25.74 5.47 -11.87
C GLY A 382 27.10 4.78 -11.66
N ALA A 383 27.32 4.19 -10.46
CA ALA A 383 28.51 3.42 -10.14
C ALA A 383 28.27 1.90 -10.28
N ASP A 384 27.17 1.41 -9.69
CA ASP A 384 26.88 -0.02 -9.59
C ASP A 384 25.63 -0.43 -10.37
N VAL A 385 25.66 -1.70 -10.80
CA VAL A 385 24.51 -2.36 -11.40
C VAL A 385 23.60 -2.92 -10.31
N VAL A 386 22.31 -2.56 -10.33
CA VAL A 386 21.36 -2.94 -9.30
C VAL A 386 20.39 -4.00 -9.81
N ALA A 387 20.22 -5.07 -9.03
CA ALA A 387 19.23 -6.10 -9.30
C ALA A 387 17.81 -5.57 -9.02
N VAL A 388 16.80 -6.16 -9.67
CA VAL A 388 15.39 -5.92 -9.37
C VAL A 388 15.09 -6.39 -7.96
N TRP A 389 14.29 -5.60 -7.23
CA TRP A 389 13.97 -5.89 -5.83
C TRP A 389 13.15 -7.18 -5.65
N PRO A 390 13.69 -8.19 -4.96
CA PRO A 390 12.99 -9.46 -4.76
C PRO A 390 11.86 -9.37 -3.75
N GLY A 391 11.85 -8.33 -2.90
CA GLY A 391 10.89 -8.18 -1.81
C GLY A 391 9.44 -8.09 -2.28
N SER A 392 9.18 -7.58 -3.46
CA SER A 392 7.82 -7.56 -4.04
C SER A 392 7.31 -8.99 -4.28
N GLY A 393 8.13 -9.87 -4.86
CA GLY A 393 7.83 -11.30 -5.02
C GLY A 393 7.66 -12.00 -3.67
N LEU A 394 8.49 -11.66 -2.67
CA LEU A 394 8.37 -12.19 -1.31
C LEU A 394 7.11 -11.73 -0.61
N SER A 395 6.57 -10.55 -0.90
CA SER A 395 5.26 -10.12 -0.41
C SER A 395 4.16 -11.06 -0.90
N LEU A 396 4.21 -11.48 -2.16
CA LEU A 396 3.28 -12.47 -2.70
C LEU A 396 3.48 -13.85 -2.06
N LEU A 397 4.73 -14.26 -1.78
CA LEU A 397 5.04 -15.47 -1.02
C LEU A 397 4.37 -15.45 0.35
N TRP A 398 4.54 -14.36 1.11
CA TRP A 398 3.96 -14.21 2.44
C TRP A 398 2.44 -14.18 2.43
N LEU A 399 1.81 -13.60 1.40
CA LEU A 399 0.35 -13.62 1.23
C LEU A 399 -0.17 -15.05 1.08
N GLY A 400 0.49 -15.85 0.24
CA GLY A 400 0.15 -17.26 0.03
C GLY A 400 0.38 -18.09 1.29
N LEU A 401 1.53 -17.92 1.95
CA LEU A 401 1.90 -18.64 3.17
C LEU A 401 0.92 -18.36 4.33
N ALA A 402 0.60 -17.08 4.58
CA ALA A 402 -0.37 -16.69 5.60
C ALA A 402 -1.77 -17.24 5.28
N GLY A 403 -2.19 -17.21 4.00
CA GLY A 403 -3.44 -17.80 3.56
C GLY A 403 -3.51 -19.31 3.79
N ALA A 404 -2.44 -20.06 3.45
CA ALA A 404 -2.36 -21.49 3.66
C ALA A 404 -2.36 -21.85 5.15
N LEU A 405 -1.61 -21.11 5.98
CA LEU A 405 -1.57 -21.25 7.44
C LEU A 405 -2.96 -21.11 8.06
N VAL A 406 -3.69 -20.04 7.70
CA VAL A 406 -5.05 -19.79 8.19
C VAL A 406 -6.01 -20.91 7.78
N LEU A 407 -5.94 -21.36 6.53
CA LEU A 407 -6.77 -22.48 6.02
C LEU A 407 -6.47 -23.78 6.76
N GLY A 408 -5.20 -24.08 7.02
CA GLY A 408 -4.78 -25.25 7.80
C GLY A 408 -5.29 -25.20 9.23
N PHE A 409 -5.03 -24.11 9.92
CA PHE A 409 -5.41 -23.97 11.33
C PHE A 409 -6.93 -23.85 11.54
N ALA A 410 -7.67 -23.33 10.57
CA ALA A 410 -9.13 -23.29 10.63
C ALA A 410 -9.76 -24.69 10.68
N THR A 411 -9.12 -25.71 10.10
CA THR A 411 -9.59 -27.10 10.12
C THR A 411 -9.27 -27.83 11.43
N LEU A 412 -8.21 -27.41 12.15
CA LEU A 412 -7.80 -27.97 13.43
C LEU A 412 -8.67 -27.49 14.61
N GLY A 413 -9.47 -26.44 14.43
CA GLY A 413 -10.33 -25.87 15.47
C GLY A 413 -9.54 -25.43 16.70
N ARG A 414 -9.95 -25.89 17.90
CA ARG A 414 -9.27 -25.53 19.17
C ARG A 414 -7.82 -26.07 19.26
N ARG A 415 -7.49 -27.12 18.55
CA ARG A 415 -6.12 -27.71 18.53
C ARG A 415 -5.11 -26.81 17.83
N SER A 416 -5.57 -25.80 17.07
CA SER A 416 -4.70 -24.84 16.40
C SER A 416 -4.11 -23.78 17.36
N VAL A 417 -4.60 -23.66 18.60
CA VAL A 417 -4.18 -22.59 19.53
C VAL A 417 -2.70 -22.73 19.88
N ALA A 418 -2.25 -23.92 20.33
CA ALA A 418 -0.86 -24.10 20.72
C ALA A 418 0.13 -23.88 19.56
N PRO A 419 0.00 -24.56 18.39
CA PRO A 419 0.92 -24.31 17.27
C PRO A 419 0.82 -22.88 16.74
N GLY A 420 -0.34 -22.25 16.84
CA GLY A 420 -0.50 -20.87 16.41
C GLY A 420 0.13 -19.85 17.38
N LEU A 421 0.13 -20.11 18.69
CA LEU A 421 0.91 -19.30 19.64
C LEU A 421 2.41 -19.43 19.37
N VAL A 422 2.89 -20.64 19.08
CA VAL A 422 4.30 -20.85 18.71
C VAL A 422 4.62 -20.05 17.43
N ALA A 423 3.76 -20.09 16.40
CA ALA A 423 3.95 -19.33 15.19
C ALA A 423 3.92 -17.82 15.45
N ALA A 424 3.00 -17.33 16.30
CA ALA A 424 2.92 -15.92 16.66
C ALA A 424 4.17 -15.44 17.41
N THR A 425 4.63 -16.22 18.40
CA THR A 425 5.86 -15.89 19.14
C THR A 425 7.08 -15.89 18.23
N ALA A 426 7.19 -16.89 17.35
CA ALA A 426 8.28 -16.97 16.38
C ALA A 426 8.31 -15.76 15.43
N LEU A 427 7.15 -15.28 14.98
CA LEU A 427 7.03 -14.07 14.15
C LEU A 427 7.47 -12.81 14.88
N VAL A 428 7.07 -12.67 16.16
CA VAL A 428 7.49 -11.52 16.97
C VAL A 428 9.00 -11.53 17.16
N VAL A 429 9.57 -12.68 17.51
CA VAL A 429 11.04 -12.82 17.66
C VAL A 429 11.74 -12.54 16.33
N LEU A 430 11.21 -13.06 15.22
CA LEU A 430 11.77 -12.85 13.87
C LEU A 430 11.89 -11.37 13.50
N ALA A 431 10.93 -10.56 13.94
CA ALA A 431 10.87 -9.14 13.65
C ALA A 431 11.75 -8.26 14.57
N LEU A 432 12.24 -8.80 15.72
CA LEU A 432 12.93 -7.99 16.73
C LEU A 432 14.14 -7.21 16.19
N PRO A 433 15.07 -7.79 15.38
CA PRO A 433 16.23 -7.03 14.90
C PRO A 433 15.81 -5.85 14.01
N LEU A 434 14.81 -6.03 13.15
CA LEU A 434 14.30 -4.97 12.24
C LEU A 434 13.61 -3.86 13.02
N VAL A 435 12.76 -4.23 13.99
CA VAL A 435 12.06 -3.25 14.83
C VAL A 435 13.06 -2.50 15.71
N SER A 436 14.03 -3.19 16.33
CA SER A 436 15.03 -2.54 17.16
C SER A 436 15.94 -1.61 16.36
N ALA A 437 16.35 -1.99 15.13
CA ALA A 437 17.10 -1.12 14.22
C ALA A 437 16.31 0.15 13.87
N SER A 438 15.01 0.02 13.63
CA SER A 438 14.15 1.17 13.37
C SER A 438 14.04 2.10 14.57
N VAL A 439 13.89 1.55 15.78
CA VAL A 439 13.83 2.33 17.03
C VAL A 439 15.18 3.01 17.34
N ALA A 440 16.29 2.30 17.11
CA ALA A 440 17.63 2.82 17.30
C ALA A 440 18.06 3.88 16.25
N GLY A 441 17.24 4.08 15.18
CA GLY A 441 17.59 5.03 14.13
C GLY A 441 18.69 4.53 13.17
N SER A 442 19.05 3.24 13.21
CA SER A 442 20.10 2.65 12.38
C SER A 442 19.62 2.17 11.01
N THR A 443 18.37 2.48 10.62
CA THR A 443 17.84 2.22 9.28
C THR A 443 18.27 3.30 8.28
N ALA A 444 18.14 3.01 6.99
CA ALA A 444 18.48 3.96 5.93
C ALA A 444 17.59 5.22 5.94
N VAL A 445 16.34 5.08 6.41
CA VAL A 445 15.37 6.20 6.43
C VAL A 445 15.64 7.16 7.58
N ARG A 446 15.73 8.45 7.24
CA ARG A 446 15.97 9.56 8.16
C ARG A 446 14.93 10.64 7.96
N ALA A 447 14.72 11.47 9.00
CA ALA A 447 14.00 12.73 8.87
C ALA A 447 14.87 13.71 8.06
N ALA A 448 14.25 14.48 7.19
CA ALA A 448 14.91 15.48 6.38
C ALA A 448 14.03 16.72 6.24
N GLU A 449 14.63 17.81 5.79
CA GLU A 449 13.95 18.96 5.25
C GLU A 449 13.52 18.68 3.79
N GLU A 450 12.69 19.54 3.22
CA GLU A 450 12.18 19.36 1.85
C GLU A 450 13.26 19.44 0.77
N SER A 451 14.43 20.00 1.07
CA SER A 451 15.50 20.26 0.10
C SER A 451 16.72 19.38 0.33
N ALA A 452 17.24 18.81 -0.77
CA ALA A 452 18.49 18.05 -0.79
C ALA A 452 19.72 18.94 -1.09
N LEU A 453 19.53 20.18 -1.60
CA LEU A 453 20.58 21.12 -1.93
C LEU A 453 20.79 22.16 -0.82
N PRO A 454 21.98 22.80 -0.77
CA PRO A 454 22.25 23.86 0.17
C PRO A 454 21.25 25.02 0.09
N GLY A 455 20.87 25.62 1.24
CA GLY A 455 19.85 26.66 1.31
C GLY A 455 20.13 27.89 0.40
N LEU A 456 21.39 28.20 0.13
CA LEU A 456 21.76 29.25 -0.83
C LEU A 456 21.29 28.94 -2.24
N VAL A 457 21.55 27.71 -2.70
CA VAL A 457 21.14 27.24 -4.03
C VAL A 457 19.62 27.21 -4.15
N VAL A 458 18.93 26.73 -3.12
CA VAL A 458 17.46 26.69 -3.06
C VAL A 458 16.85 28.07 -3.12
N ALA A 459 17.44 29.05 -2.40
CA ALA A 459 16.98 30.44 -2.40
C ALA A 459 17.16 31.09 -3.78
N GLU A 460 18.27 30.83 -4.48
CA GLU A 460 18.52 31.35 -5.83
C GLU A 460 17.59 30.65 -6.85
N ALA A 461 17.42 29.32 -6.75
CA ALA A 461 16.52 28.54 -7.59
C ALA A 461 15.03 28.92 -7.43
N ALA A 462 14.65 29.54 -6.30
CA ALA A 462 13.30 30.05 -6.10
C ALA A 462 13.01 31.27 -6.99
N THR A 463 14.05 32.03 -7.32
CA THR A 463 13.98 33.21 -8.21
C THR A 463 14.26 32.86 -9.67
N ASP A 464 15.19 31.92 -9.90
CA ASP A 464 15.51 31.40 -11.22
C ASP A 464 15.48 29.85 -11.21
N PRO A 465 14.41 29.23 -11.67
CA PRO A 465 14.27 27.78 -11.74
C PRO A 465 15.28 27.09 -12.67
N ALA A 466 16.03 27.86 -13.43
CA ALA A 466 17.01 27.39 -14.39
C ALA A 466 18.39 27.12 -13.76
N VAL A 467 18.62 27.60 -12.54
CA VAL A 467 19.84 27.31 -11.80
C VAL A 467 20.09 25.82 -11.72
N GLY A 468 21.19 25.38 -12.30
CA GLY A 468 21.65 23.99 -12.28
C GLY A 468 22.80 23.82 -11.30
N THR A 469 22.79 22.73 -10.57
CA THR A 469 23.89 22.32 -9.69
C THR A 469 24.45 20.99 -10.15
N LEU A 470 25.72 20.97 -10.49
CA LEU A 470 26.43 19.72 -10.78
C LEU A 470 26.83 19.08 -9.45
N VAL A 471 26.18 17.96 -9.13
CA VAL A 471 26.44 17.20 -7.91
C VAL A 471 27.42 16.08 -8.21
N LEU A 472 28.57 16.10 -7.52
CA LEU A 472 29.63 15.11 -7.62
C LEU A 472 29.63 14.21 -6.40
N ARG A 473 29.60 12.88 -6.61
CA ARG A 473 29.64 11.88 -5.52
C ARG A 473 30.76 10.89 -5.80
N ALA A 474 31.72 10.78 -4.86
CA ALA A 474 32.75 9.77 -4.95
C ALA A 474 32.17 8.38 -4.65
N GLY A 475 32.56 7.37 -5.43
CA GLY A 475 32.16 5.98 -5.27
C GLY A 475 33.26 5.11 -4.67
N ASP A 476 32.90 4.03 -3.99
CA ASP A 476 33.80 3.07 -3.29
C ASP A 476 34.84 2.40 -4.22
N ASP A 477 34.55 2.36 -5.51
CA ASP A 477 35.40 1.80 -6.57
C ASP A 477 36.40 2.79 -7.16
N GLY A 478 36.45 4.01 -6.64
CA GLY A 478 37.27 5.10 -7.17
C GLY A 478 36.65 5.86 -8.34
N SER A 479 35.38 5.58 -8.67
CA SER A 479 34.59 6.33 -9.63
C SER A 479 34.09 7.66 -9.07
N LEU A 480 33.63 8.55 -9.97
CA LEU A 480 32.95 9.79 -9.63
C LEU A 480 31.60 9.81 -10.36
N ALA A 481 30.53 9.71 -9.61
CA ALA A 481 29.19 9.89 -10.16
C ALA A 481 28.87 11.39 -10.24
N ALA A 482 28.29 11.80 -11.37
CA ALA A 482 27.92 13.19 -11.62
C ALA A 482 26.48 13.27 -12.12
N ASP A 483 25.74 14.25 -11.57
CA ASP A 483 24.35 14.53 -11.98
C ASP A 483 24.11 16.03 -11.94
N VAL A 484 23.28 16.56 -12.85
CA VAL A 484 22.90 17.97 -12.84
C VAL A 484 21.50 18.08 -12.23
N GLU A 485 21.42 18.61 -11.02
CA GLU A 485 20.16 18.82 -10.30
C GLU A 485 19.68 20.25 -10.52
N ARG A 486 18.38 20.47 -10.72
CA ARG A 486 17.78 21.80 -10.94
C ARG A 486 16.76 22.15 -9.86
N GLY A 487 16.63 23.44 -9.59
CA GLY A 487 15.70 23.94 -8.59
C GLY A 487 16.15 23.59 -7.16
N ALA A 488 15.24 23.10 -6.35
CA ALA A 488 15.52 22.72 -4.95
C ALA A 488 16.25 21.38 -4.81
N GLY A 489 16.67 20.75 -5.91
CA GLY A 489 17.32 19.46 -5.93
C GLY A 489 16.44 18.34 -6.46
N ARG A 490 16.98 17.13 -6.42
CA ARG A 490 16.31 15.94 -6.94
C ARG A 490 15.14 15.54 -6.05
N THR A 491 13.97 15.38 -6.65
CA THR A 491 12.74 14.96 -5.97
C THR A 491 12.29 13.60 -6.51
N LEU A 492 11.53 12.86 -5.69
CA LEU A 492 11.17 11.48 -6.00
C LEU A 492 10.33 11.34 -7.28
N GLU A 493 9.45 12.30 -7.56
CA GLU A 493 8.60 12.29 -8.76
C GLU A 493 9.36 12.55 -10.07
N ARG A 494 10.56 13.14 -9.99
CA ARG A 494 11.42 13.38 -11.16
C ARG A 494 12.27 12.17 -11.51
N VAL A 495 12.44 11.24 -10.57
CA VAL A 495 13.18 9.99 -10.83
C VAL A 495 12.42 9.13 -11.82
N SER A 496 13.07 8.71 -12.88
CA SER A 496 12.49 7.86 -13.92
C SER A 496 13.31 6.59 -14.13
N THR A 497 12.61 5.47 -14.27
CA THR A 497 13.25 4.22 -14.68
C THR A 497 13.87 4.32 -16.08
N VAL A 498 13.44 5.31 -16.89
CA VAL A 498 14.02 5.57 -18.21
C VAL A 498 15.46 6.04 -18.07
N ASP A 499 15.75 6.90 -17.11
CA ASP A 499 17.08 7.46 -16.90
C ASP A 499 18.00 6.50 -16.12
N THR A 500 17.42 5.67 -15.23
CA THR A 500 18.19 4.77 -14.37
C THR A 500 18.42 3.38 -14.97
N ALA A 501 17.78 3.04 -16.10
CA ALA A 501 17.98 1.75 -16.76
C ALA A 501 19.38 1.65 -17.39
N ILE A 502 19.94 0.45 -17.31
CA ILE A 502 21.21 0.14 -17.98
C ILE A 502 21.03 0.30 -19.50
N GLY A 503 21.83 1.16 -20.09
CA GLY A 503 21.80 1.47 -21.52
C GLY A 503 22.94 2.37 -21.92
N PRO A 504 23.08 2.69 -23.20
CA PRO A 504 24.04 3.71 -23.64
C PRO A 504 23.66 5.05 -23.06
N LEU A 505 24.65 5.81 -22.60
CA LEU A 505 24.47 7.18 -22.14
C LEU A 505 23.90 8.04 -23.26
N THR A 506 23.04 8.97 -22.92
CA THR A 506 22.62 10.01 -23.87
C THR A 506 23.78 10.99 -24.13
N ASP A 507 23.72 11.75 -25.21
CA ASP A 507 24.75 12.75 -25.53
C ASP A 507 24.92 13.78 -24.39
N THR A 508 23.83 14.11 -23.68
CA THR A 508 23.89 15.00 -22.54
C THR A 508 24.55 14.36 -21.32
N GLN A 509 24.21 13.09 -21.02
CA GLN A 509 24.85 12.34 -19.93
C GLN A 509 26.34 12.12 -20.20
N THR A 510 26.71 11.88 -21.45
CA THR A 510 28.10 11.75 -21.84
C THR A 510 28.86 13.07 -21.61
N ARG A 511 28.28 14.21 -22.00
CA ARG A 511 28.88 15.53 -21.72
C ARG A 511 29.01 15.84 -20.24
N VAL A 512 27.99 15.48 -19.44
CA VAL A 512 28.06 15.63 -17.97
C VAL A 512 29.19 14.79 -17.39
N ALA A 513 29.34 13.55 -17.81
CA ALA A 513 30.40 12.65 -17.36
C ALA A 513 31.79 13.14 -17.74
N GLU A 514 31.95 13.60 -19.00
CA GLU A 514 33.21 14.17 -19.51
C GLU A 514 33.57 15.47 -18.75
N LEU A 515 32.61 16.36 -18.55
CA LEU A 515 32.80 17.58 -17.75
C LEU A 515 33.23 17.23 -16.33
N ALA A 516 32.49 16.37 -15.64
CA ALA A 516 32.78 15.96 -14.26
C ALA A 516 34.18 15.34 -14.12
N GLY A 517 34.54 14.44 -15.05
CA GLY A 517 35.89 13.84 -15.11
C GLY A 517 37.00 14.88 -15.31
N ASN A 518 36.75 15.85 -16.17
CA ASN A 518 37.71 16.89 -16.50
C ASN A 518 37.92 17.87 -15.34
N ILE A 519 36.86 18.44 -14.77
CA ILE A 519 36.96 19.43 -13.65
C ILE A 519 37.44 18.79 -12.35
N SER A 520 37.25 17.49 -12.15
CA SER A 520 37.70 16.79 -10.95
C SER A 520 39.13 16.27 -11.01
N SER A 521 39.76 16.29 -12.20
CA SER A 521 41.08 15.70 -12.38
C SER A 521 42.14 16.65 -12.99
N ARG A 522 41.72 17.77 -13.57
CA ARG A 522 42.60 18.73 -14.26
C ARG A 522 42.30 20.13 -13.81
N SER A 523 43.22 20.73 -13.05
CA SER A 523 43.17 22.15 -12.77
C SER A 523 43.50 22.99 -14.02
N GLY A 524 42.80 24.12 -14.18
CA GLY A 524 43.01 25.04 -15.30
C GLY A 524 42.42 24.58 -16.64
N LEU A 525 41.49 23.61 -16.67
CA LEU A 525 40.69 23.32 -17.82
C LEU A 525 39.63 24.42 -18.01
N ASP A 526 39.55 24.98 -19.23
CA ASP A 526 38.45 25.89 -19.55
C ASP A 526 37.13 25.09 -19.74
N ALA A 527 36.38 24.96 -18.66
CA ALA A 527 35.08 24.27 -18.66
C ALA A 527 33.90 25.23 -18.92
N THR A 528 34.20 26.52 -19.23
CA THR A 528 33.19 27.60 -19.29
C THR A 528 32.04 27.28 -20.27
N ASP A 529 32.37 26.82 -21.47
CA ASP A 529 31.38 26.56 -22.53
C ASP A 529 30.52 25.33 -22.19
N ASP A 530 31.10 24.31 -21.57
CA ASP A 530 30.35 23.10 -21.14
C ASP A 530 29.43 23.43 -19.97
N LEU A 531 29.91 24.19 -18.98
CA LEU A 531 29.09 24.65 -17.83
C LEU A 531 27.91 25.51 -18.30
N ARG A 532 28.17 26.45 -19.24
CA ARG A 532 27.09 27.26 -19.85
C ARG A 532 26.13 26.42 -20.65
N GLY A 533 26.63 25.50 -21.48
CA GLY A 533 25.81 24.64 -22.32
C GLY A 533 24.91 23.69 -21.51
N LEU A 534 25.35 23.29 -20.30
CA LEU A 534 24.56 22.47 -19.36
C LEU A 534 23.75 23.32 -18.37
N GLY A 535 23.93 24.65 -18.35
CA GLY A 535 23.24 25.55 -17.42
C GLY A 535 23.64 25.32 -15.95
N VAL A 536 24.92 25.04 -15.68
CA VAL A 536 25.45 24.76 -14.35
C VAL A 536 25.92 26.06 -13.71
N SER A 537 25.28 26.48 -12.61
CA SER A 537 25.67 27.64 -11.81
C SER A 537 26.52 27.27 -10.60
N TYR A 538 26.34 26.05 -10.09
CA TYR A 538 27.02 25.56 -8.89
C TYR A 538 27.58 24.14 -9.11
N VAL A 539 28.69 23.88 -8.39
CA VAL A 539 29.23 22.50 -8.26
C VAL A 539 29.19 22.14 -6.78
N LEU A 540 28.57 21.04 -6.46
CA LEU A 540 28.46 20.48 -5.12
C LEU A 540 29.21 19.16 -5.05
N LEU A 541 30.25 19.08 -4.23
CA LEU A 541 30.95 17.83 -3.95
C LEU A 541 30.41 17.26 -2.64
N ALA A 542 29.67 16.15 -2.77
CA ALA A 542 29.07 15.48 -1.62
C ALA A 542 30.15 14.92 -0.67
N PRO A 543 29.90 14.84 0.64
CA PRO A 543 30.85 14.27 1.58
C PRO A 543 31.13 12.79 1.24
N PRO A 544 32.37 12.29 1.45
CA PRO A 544 32.68 10.89 1.18
C PRO A 544 31.91 9.97 2.12
N ALA A 545 31.39 8.86 1.58
CA ALA A 545 30.63 7.88 2.35
C ALA A 545 31.56 6.98 3.22
N GLY A 546 32.82 6.81 2.80
CA GLY A 546 33.79 5.95 3.47
C GLY A 546 35.24 6.39 3.28
N ALA A 547 36.18 5.62 3.82
CA ALA A 547 37.60 5.89 3.69
C ALA A 547 38.14 5.67 2.26
N ALA A 548 37.50 4.76 1.51
CA ALA A 548 37.88 4.47 0.13
C ALA A 548 37.60 5.66 -0.82
N ASP A 549 36.52 6.39 -0.58
CA ASP A 549 36.08 7.52 -1.39
C ASP A 549 36.83 8.79 -1.08
N ALA A 550 37.46 8.87 0.10
CA ALA A 550 38.15 10.09 0.54
C ALA A 550 39.24 10.54 -0.44
N ALA A 551 39.98 9.60 -1.02
CA ALA A 551 41.05 9.94 -1.99
C ALA A 551 40.52 10.57 -3.29
N VAL A 552 39.37 10.08 -3.80
CA VAL A 552 38.69 10.65 -4.98
C VAL A 552 38.10 12.01 -4.65
N HIS A 553 37.43 12.10 -3.50
CA HIS A 553 36.87 13.35 -2.97
C HIS A 553 37.94 14.43 -2.81
N ASP A 554 39.09 14.11 -2.16
CA ASP A 554 40.17 15.08 -1.94
C ASP A 554 40.84 15.55 -3.25
N ARG A 555 40.95 14.64 -4.24
CA ARG A 555 41.45 14.96 -5.58
C ARG A 555 40.49 15.95 -6.28
N ALA A 556 39.19 15.61 -6.29
CA ALA A 556 38.16 16.47 -6.89
C ALA A 556 38.12 17.86 -6.21
N ARG A 557 38.18 17.89 -4.88
CA ARG A 557 38.28 19.13 -4.12
C ARG A 557 39.48 19.96 -4.54
N SER A 558 40.67 19.37 -4.57
CA SER A 558 41.88 20.10 -4.95
C SER A 558 41.81 20.68 -6.37
N ALA A 559 41.25 19.90 -7.30
CA ALA A 559 41.09 20.34 -8.70
C ALA A 559 40.11 21.52 -8.81
N LEU A 560 38.99 21.50 -8.06
CA LEU A 560 38.00 22.57 -8.03
C LEU A 560 38.49 23.84 -7.28
N ASP A 561 39.30 23.66 -6.23
CA ASP A 561 39.90 24.78 -5.49
C ASP A 561 40.98 25.52 -6.33
N ASP A 562 41.69 24.78 -7.22
CA ASP A 562 42.77 25.33 -8.07
C ASP A 562 42.24 25.92 -9.41
N ASP A 563 40.96 25.67 -9.77
CA ASP A 563 40.38 26.13 -11.03
C ASP A 563 39.79 27.54 -10.90
N PRO A 564 40.32 28.56 -11.63
CA PRO A 564 39.87 29.96 -11.55
C PRO A 564 38.43 30.15 -12.06
N VAL A 565 37.81 29.17 -12.72
CA VAL A 565 36.44 29.25 -13.18
C VAL A 565 35.45 29.11 -12.02
N PHE A 566 35.91 28.60 -10.87
CA PHE A 566 35.09 28.36 -9.70
C PHE A 566 35.48 29.29 -8.53
N THR A 567 34.49 29.76 -7.81
CA THR A 567 34.68 30.47 -6.53
C THR A 567 34.12 29.61 -5.41
N ALA A 568 34.94 29.23 -4.45
CA ALA A 568 34.53 28.47 -3.29
C ALA A 568 33.49 29.26 -2.46
N VAL A 569 32.30 28.71 -2.28
CA VAL A 569 31.25 29.23 -1.40
C VAL A 569 31.50 28.74 0.02
N GLY A 570 31.92 27.50 0.19
CA GLY A 570 32.30 26.92 1.47
C GLY A 570 31.66 25.56 1.74
N GLN A 571 31.81 25.13 3.01
CA GLN A 571 31.24 23.86 3.47
C GLN A 571 29.77 24.06 3.86
N THR A 572 28.93 23.17 3.40
CA THR A 572 27.49 23.09 3.70
C THR A 572 27.15 21.73 4.31
N GLU A 573 25.94 21.57 4.80
CA GLU A 573 25.48 20.24 5.28
C GLU A 573 25.46 19.18 4.16
N ALA A 574 25.22 19.59 2.90
CA ALA A 574 25.18 18.72 1.72
C ALA A 574 26.58 18.43 1.12
N GLY A 575 27.62 19.16 1.51
CA GLY A 575 28.97 19.02 0.99
C GLY A 575 29.70 20.36 0.76
N LEU A 576 30.79 20.30 -0.01
CA LEU A 576 31.54 21.49 -0.42
C LEU A 576 30.89 22.09 -1.67
N LEU A 577 30.68 23.42 -1.62
CA LEU A 577 29.97 24.17 -2.67
C LEU A 577 30.90 25.17 -3.35
N TRP A 578 30.91 25.17 -4.68
CA TRP A 578 31.55 26.20 -5.52
C TRP A 578 30.52 26.84 -6.43
N ARG A 579 30.72 28.14 -6.71
CA ARG A 579 29.94 28.88 -7.71
C ARG A 579 30.75 29.07 -8.99
N PHE A 580 30.12 28.87 -10.13
CA PHE A 580 30.68 29.16 -11.44
C PHE A 580 30.69 30.68 -11.68
N VAL A 581 31.87 31.27 -11.97
CA VAL A 581 32.07 32.73 -12.12
C VAL A 581 31.25 33.29 -13.32
N GLY A 582 30.96 32.48 -14.34
CA GLY A 582 30.17 32.87 -15.50
C GLY A 582 28.67 32.60 -15.35
N SER A 583 28.17 32.38 -14.13
CA SER A 583 26.76 31.99 -13.88
C SER A 583 25.74 33.11 -14.17
N ASP A 584 26.15 34.38 -14.14
CA ASP A 584 25.27 35.55 -14.34
C ASP A 584 24.75 35.67 -15.80
N ASP A 585 25.47 35.06 -16.76
CA ASP A 585 25.11 35.06 -18.19
C ASP A 585 24.39 33.79 -18.67
N LEU A 586 24.02 32.89 -17.74
CA LEU A 586 23.35 31.63 -18.07
C LEU A 586 21.94 31.91 -18.56
N GLN A 587 21.73 31.90 -19.86
CA GLN A 587 20.40 31.70 -20.42
C GLN A 587 20.10 30.19 -20.34
N ALA A 588 19.29 29.82 -19.39
CA ALA A 588 18.89 28.44 -19.26
C ALA A 588 18.20 27.95 -20.53
N GLN A 589 18.91 27.15 -21.29
CA GLN A 589 18.27 26.24 -22.23
C GLN A 589 17.62 25.12 -21.38
N VAL A 590 16.59 25.47 -20.64
CA VAL A 590 15.63 24.45 -20.21
C VAL A 590 15.13 23.86 -21.49
N ALA A 591 15.53 22.61 -21.77
CA ALA A 591 14.97 21.85 -22.89
C ALA A 591 13.45 21.93 -22.71
N GLY A 592 12.84 22.78 -23.52
CA GLY A 592 11.38 22.86 -23.57
C GLY A 592 10.84 21.45 -23.88
N PRO A 593 9.59 21.17 -23.61
CA PRO A 593 9.00 19.88 -23.98
C PRO A 593 9.36 19.66 -25.44
N GLY A 594 10.27 18.70 -25.69
CA GLY A 594 10.71 18.41 -27.06
C GLY A 594 9.48 18.22 -27.93
N ASN A 595 9.58 18.49 -29.23
CA ASN A 595 8.51 18.50 -30.24
C ASN A 595 7.70 17.18 -30.30
N LEU A 596 7.10 16.78 -29.18
CA LEU A 596 6.00 15.84 -29.17
C LEU A 596 4.79 16.57 -29.66
N ASP A 597 4.17 16.02 -30.71
CA ASP A 597 2.85 16.40 -31.12
C ASP A 597 1.94 16.50 -29.88
N ASP A 598 1.61 17.72 -29.44
CA ASP A 598 0.78 17.95 -28.25
C ASP A 598 -0.53 17.16 -28.34
N ALA A 599 -1.04 16.92 -29.55
CA ALA A 599 -2.22 16.11 -29.81
C ALA A 599 -2.02 14.64 -29.41
N GLY A 600 -0.88 14.06 -29.69
CA GLY A 600 -0.55 12.67 -29.30
C GLY A 600 -0.43 12.51 -27.78
N ARG A 601 0.22 13.47 -27.10
CA ARG A 601 0.34 13.51 -25.65
C ARG A 601 -1.04 13.63 -24.98
N VAL A 602 -1.85 14.57 -25.42
CA VAL A 602 -3.20 14.78 -24.89
C VAL A 602 -4.07 13.56 -25.19
N GLY A 603 -3.96 12.93 -26.34
CA GLY A 603 -4.70 11.73 -26.71
C GLY A 603 -4.43 10.55 -25.78
N VAL A 604 -3.15 10.29 -25.44
CA VAL A 604 -2.77 9.22 -24.51
C VAL A 604 -3.35 9.50 -23.11
N LEU A 605 -3.16 10.72 -22.59
CA LEU A 605 -3.67 11.09 -21.26
C LEU A 605 -5.20 11.01 -21.21
N ALA A 606 -5.90 11.47 -22.26
CA ALA A 606 -7.35 11.39 -22.35
C ALA A 606 -7.87 9.95 -22.39
N ALA A 607 -7.18 9.06 -23.12
CA ALA A 607 -7.52 7.63 -23.17
C ALA A 607 -7.35 6.97 -21.80
N GLN A 608 -6.23 7.24 -21.09
CA GLN A 608 -5.99 6.74 -19.74
C GLN A 608 -7.03 7.27 -18.76
N ALA A 609 -7.28 8.58 -18.77
CA ALA A 609 -8.30 9.21 -17.92
C ALA A 609 -9.70 8.62 -18.15
N LEU A 610 -10.08 8.36 -19.41
CA LEU A 610 -11.36 7.73 -19.76
C LEU A 610 -11.46 6.32 -19.19
N VAL A 611 -10.42 5.47 -19.33
CA VAL A 611 -10.40 4.11 -18.78
C VAL A 611 -10.53 4.12 -17.25
N PHE A 612 -9.79 5.00 -16.57
CA PHE A 612 -9.89 5.12 -15.12
C PHE A 612 -11.23 5.68 -14.67
N ALA A 613 -11.77 6.70 -15.34
CA ALA A 613 -13.09 7.25 -15.04
C ALA A 613 -14.19 6.20 -15.19
N LEU A 614 -14.20 5.45 -16.29
CA LEU A 614 -15.17 4.37 -16.50
C LEU A 614 -15.03 3.26 -15.45
N THR A 615 -13.78 2.92 -15.08
CA THR A 615 -13.53 1.91 -14.05
C THR A 615 -13.98 2.39 -12.67
N LEU A 616 -13.74 3.66 -12.32
CA LEU A 616 -14.21 4.28 -11.08
C LEU A 616 -15.76 4.33 -11.02
N LEU A 617 -16.42 4.69 -12.12
CA LEU A 617 -17.89 4.65 -12.22
C LEU A 617 -18.42 3.22 -11.99
N LEU A 618 -17.78 2.22 -12.57
CA LEU A 618 -18.13 0.82 -12.38
C LEU A 618 -17.86 0.34 -10.95
N ALA A 619 -16.90 0.93 -10.23
CA ALA A 619 -16.58 0.63 -8.85
C ALA A 619 -17.67 1.05 -7.86
N ILE A 620 -18.55 2.00 -8.23
CA ILE A 620 -19.65 2.49 -7.39
C ILE A 620 -20.63 1.32 -7.11
N PRO A 621 -20.91 0.98 -5.86
CA PRO A 621 -21.81 -0.13 -5.53
C PRO A 621 -23.29 0.24 -5.75
N THR A 622 -23.80 0.02 -6.96
CA THR A 622 -25.21 0.30 -7.32
C THR A 622 -26.22 -0.77 -6.83
N GLY A 623 -25.72 -1.96 -6.42
CA GLY A 623 -26.55 -3.10 -6.03
C GLY A 623 -27.43 -2.87 -4.78
N GLY A 624 -27.03 -1.96 -3.87
CA GLY A 624 -27.83 -1.61 -2.68
C GLY A 624 -29.06 -0.76 -3.01
N LEU A 625 -28.97 0.10 -4.02
CA LEU A 625 -30.11 0.93 -4.47
C LEU A 625 -31.12 0.10 -5.27
N ALA A 626 -30.65 -0.82 -6.12
CA ALA A 626 -31.53 -1.73 -6.86
C ALA A 626 -32.26 -2.76 -5.97
N ALA A 627 -31.66 -3.15 -4.83
CA ALA A 627 -32.33 -4.00 -3.84
C ALA A 627 -33.42 -3.24 -3.05
N ARG A 628 -33.25 -1.94 -2.82
CA ARG A 628 -34.23 -1.08 -2.15
C ARG A 628 -35.39 -0.70 -3.07
N SER A 629 -35.18 -0.69 -4.39
CA SER A 629 -36.21 -0.36 -5.39
C SER A 629 -37.00 -1.56 -5.89
N ARG A 630 -36.72 -2.79 -5.46
CA ARG A 630 -37.60 -3.92 -5.71
C ARG A 630 -38.85 -3.77 -4.86
N PRO A 631 -40.05 -3.57 -5.49
CA PRO A 631 -41.27 -3.56 -4.72
C PRO A 631 -41.37 -4.87 -3.97
N LEU A 632 -41.70 -4.80 -2.68
CA LEU A 632 -42.08 -5.97 -1.90
C LEU A 632 -43.08 -6.75 -2.75
N PRO A 633 -42.94 -8.08 -2.93
CA PRO A 633 -43.96 -8.86 -3.60
C PRO A 633 -45.26 -8.55 -2.86
N ALA A 634 -46.20 -7.92 -3.58
CA ALA A 634 -47.53 -7.65 -3.08
C ALA A 634 -48.02 -8.95 -2.48
N TYR A 635 -48.35 -8.93 -1.20
CA TYR A 635 -49.02 -10.01 -0.53
C TYR A 635 -50.30 -10.21 -1.34
N ARG A 636 -50.33 -11.22 -2.20
CA ARG A 636 -51.57 -11.65 -2.84
C ARG A 636 -52.38 -12.14 -1.67
N GLU A 637 -53.26 -11.31 -1.16
CA GLU A 637 -54.41 -11.77 -0.41
C GLU A 637 -55.00 -12.90 -1.24
N ALA A 638 -54.99 -14.10 -0.66
CA ALA A 638 -55.71 -15.19 -1.25
C ALA A 638 -57.16 -14.73 -1.33
N VAL A 639 -57.57 -14.34 -2.51
CA VAL A 639 -58.98 -14.14 -2.83
C VAL A 639 -59.60 -15.51 -2.57
N VAL A 640 -60.21 -15.62 -1.41
CA VAL A 640 -61.17 -16.68 -1.11
C VAL A 640 -62.30 -16.39 -2.08
N GLY A 641 -62.36 -17.19 -3.16
CA GLY A 641 -63.47 -17.14 -4.12
C GLY A 641 -64.80 -17.44 -3.41
N PRO A 642 -65.92 -16.83 -3.84
CA PRO A 642 -67.22 -16.94 -3.22
C PRO A 642 -67.95 -18.29 -3.39
N ASP A 643 -67.27 -19.35 -3.78
CA ASP A 643 -67.86 -20.67 -4.09
C ASP A 643 -67.44 -21.81 -3.17
N ALA A 644 -67.33 -21.57 -1.85
CA ALA A 644 -67.32 -22.66 -0.91
C ALA A 644 -68.75 -22.93 -0.41
N ARG A 645 -69.45 -23.87 -1.05
CA ARG A 645 -70.71 -24.42 -0.49
C ARG A 645 -70.46 -25.06 0.85
N PRO A 646 -71.35 -24.89 1.88
CA PRO A 646 -71.24 -25.58 3.12
C PRO A 646 -71.48 -27.10 2.92
N ALA A 647 -70.53 -27.90 3.28
CA ALA A 647 -70.72 -29.33 3.41
C ALA A 647 -71.55 -29.63 4.67
N ASP A 648 -72.55 -30.47 4.47
CA ASP A 648 -73.57 -30.87 5.41
C ASP A 648 -73.07 -31.31 6.74
N ALA A 649 -73.76 -30.79 7.76
CA ALA A 649 -73.69 -31.22 9.16
C ALA A 649 -74.47 -32.56 9.25
N ASP A 650 -73.74 -33.61 9.58
CA ASP A 650 -74.29 -34.78 10.29
C ASP A 650 -73.11 -35.64 10.80
N GLU A 651 -72.78 -35.39 12.06
CA GLU A 651 -72.17 -36.40 12.94
C GLU A 651 -72.38 -35.98 14.41
N PRO A 652 -72.73 -36.95 15.28
CA PRO A 652 -73.34 -36.66 16.57
C PRO A 652 -72.34 -36.27 17.66
N ARG A 653 -72.77 -35.36 18.50
CA ARG A 653 -72.14 -34.94 19.76
C ARG A 653 -72.09 -36.11 20.76
N PRO A 654 -71.02 -36.35 21.47
CA PRO A 654 -71.05 -37.05 22.76
C PRO A 654 -71.36 -36.08 23.89
N GLU A 655 -72.15 -36.63 24.82
CA GLU A 655 -72.73 -36.02 25.98
C GLU A 655 -71.73 -35.41 26.96
N HIS A 656 -72.26 -34.41 27.65
CA HIS A 656 -71.79 -33.66 28.79
C HIS A 656 -71.53 -34.56 30.00
N ASP A 657 -70.45 -34.27 30.74
CA ASP A 657 -70.41 -34.56 32.18
C ASP A 657 -69.92 -33.32 32.93
N ASP A 658 -70.85 -32.83 33.78
CA ASP A 658 -70.67 -31.74 34.69
C ASP A 658 -69.65 -32.05 35.80
N ARG A 659 -68.67 -31.18 35.98
CA ARG A 659 -68.22 -30.81 37.34
C ARG A 659 -67.17 -29.71 37.34
N GLY A 660 -67.54 -28.57 37.94
CA GLY A 660 -66.61 -27.76 38.70
C GLY A 660 -66.03 -26.51 38.05
N THR A 661 -66.78 -25.42 38.09
CA THR A 661 -66.32 -24.03 38.04
C THR A 661 -65.54 -23.65 39.32
N PRO A 662 -64.55 -22.82 39.21
CA PRO A 662 -64.52 -21.65 40.09
C PRO A 662 -64.40 -20.33 39.34
N ALA A 663 -65.02 -19.35 40.01
CA ALA A 663 -65.39 -18.02 39.62
C ALA A 663 -64.23 -17.06 39.31
N TYR A 664 -64.48 -16.18 38.33
CA TYR A 664 -63.80 -14.91 38.14
C TYR A 664 -64.53 -13.82 39.03
N PRO A 665 -63.76 -12.89 39.59
CA PRO A 665 -64.33 -11.67 40.13
C PRO A 665 -64.37 -10.53 39.13
N ASP A 666 -65.41 -9.73 39.28
CA ASP A 666 -65.93 -8.65 38.49
C ASP A 666 -64.99 -7.47 38.17
N GLU A 667 -65.25 -6.88 37.04
CA GLU A 667 -64.91 -5.50 36.68
C GLU A 667 -65.71 -4.50 37.53
N PRO A 668 -65.23 -3.27 37.66
CA PRO A 668 -66.12 -2.14 37.74
C PRO A 668 -66.00 -1.19 36.56
N THR A 669 -67.17 -0.95 36.03
CA THR A 669 -67.57 0.09 35.09
C THR A 669 -67.25 1.51 35.56
N GLY A 670 -66.99 2.38 34.62
CA GLY A 670 -67.50 3.74 34.59
C GLY A 670 -66.49 4.86 34.70
N GLY A 671 -66.47 5.74 33.69
CA GLY A 671 -65.92 7.07 33.78
C GLY A 671 -65.61 7.68 32.43
N SER A 672 -66.59 8.38 31.95
CA SER A 672 -66.60 9.18 30.72
C SER A 672 -65.77 10.47 30.81
N VAL A 673 -65.36 10.98 29.60
CA VAL A 673 -65.16 12.41 29.21
C VAL A 673 -63.81 13.00 29.61
N GLU A 674 -62.99 13.48 28.73
CA GLU A 674 -63.09 14.82 28.13
C GLU A 674 -61.99 15.03 27.06
N GLU A 675 -62.42 15.60 26.01
CA GLU A 675 -61.79 16.21 24.90
C GLU A 675 -60.91 17.41 25.33
N ALA A 676 -59.65 17.50 24.91
CA ALA A 676 -58.92 18.78 24.82
C ALA A 676 -57.74 18.63 23.86
N ALA A 677 -57.93 19.07 22.64
CA ALA A 677 -57.40 20.28 22.04
C ALA A 677 -55.88 20.27 21.73
N PHE A 678 -55.65 20.19 20.48
CA PHE A 678 -54.58 20.76 19.64
C PHE A 678 -53.76 21.90 20.26
N GLY A 679 -52.46 21.81 20.18
CA GLY A 679 -51.50 22.86 20.46
C GLY A 679 -50.39 22.88 19.40
N ASP A 680 -50.38 23.92 18.64
CA ASP A 680 -49.64 24.34 17.49
C ASP A 680 -48.11 24.15 17.54
N ILE A 681 -47.59 23.82 16.36
CA ILE A 681 -46.16 23.96 15.97
C ILE A 681 -45.98 25.38 15.38
N PRO A 682 -44.97 26.17 15.81
CA PRO A 682 -44.62 27.39 15.08
C PRO A 682 -43.59 27.12 14.02
N GLN A 683 -43.93 27.46 12.78
CA GLN A 683 -43.02 27.71 11.68
C GLN A 683 -42.23 29.01 11.95
N ALA A 684 -40.90 28.95 11.73
CA ALA A 684 -40.04 30.14 11.67
C ALA A 684 -39.90 30.60 10.24
N GLY A 685 -40.44 31.77 9.98
CA GLY A 685 -40.32 32.50 8.72
C GLY A 685 -39.01 33.28 8.61
N GLU A 686 -38.67 33.47 7.35
CA GLU A 686 -37.65 34.36 6.84
C GLU A 686 -37.78 35.79 7.35
N ARG A 687 -36.63 36.45 7.61
CA ARG A 687 -36.51 37.93 7.41
C ARG A 687 -35.12 38.32 6.97
N ARG A 688 -35.12 39.13 5.93
CA ARG A 688 -34.07 39.90 5.27
C ARG A 688 -33.52 41.03 6.13
N ALA A 689 -32.24 41.30 5.92
CA ALA A 689 -31.51 42.55 5.77
C ALA A 689 -31.88 43.79 6.63
N GLY A 690 -30.85 44.42 7.21
CA GLY A 690 -30.85 45.79 7.71
C GLY A 690 -29.51 46.18 8.30
N ASP A 691 -28.89 47.13 7.67
CA ASP A 691 -27.70 47.90 8.02
C ASP A 691 -27.70 48.46 9.45
N GLY A 692 -26.51 48.71 9.98
CA GLY A 692 -26.35 49.63 11.09
C GLY A 692 -25.08 49.52 11.88
N ASP A 693 -24.10 50.30 11.50
CA ASP A 693 -23.11 51.08 12.28
C ASP A 693 -22.65 50.64 13.68
N ALA A 694 -21.35 50.81 13.80
CA ALA A 694 -20.42 50.76 14.92
C ALA A 694 -20.88 51.46 16.24
N PRO A 695 -20.15 51.41 17.35
CA PRO A 695 -18.74 51.78 17.48
C PRO A 695 -17.86 51.00 18.47
N VAL A 696 -16.59 51.24 18.32
CA VAL A 696 -15.44 50.96 19.24
C VAL A 696 -15.59 51.72 20.58
N PRO A 697 -15.05 51.18 21.69
CA PRO A 697 -14.20 52.01 22.52
C PRO A 697 -12.89 51.35 22.92
N ASP A 698 -11.84 52.09 22.66
CA ASP A 698 -10.69 52.55 23.41
C ASP A 698 -10.24 51.73 24.63
N GLY A 699 -8.90 51.55 24.65
CA GLY A 699 -8.10 51.10 25.77
C GLY A 699 -8.02 52.04 26.96
N PRO A 700 -7.22 51.69 27.95
CA PRO A 700 -6.04 52.56 28.15
C PRO A 700 -4.74 51.85 28.54
N ASP A 701 -3.73 52.59 28.24
CA ASP A 701 -2.32 52.65 28.61
C ASP A 701 -1.94 52.41 30.06
N ALA A 702 -0.61 52.29 30.15
CA ALA A 702 0.31 52.66 31.23
C ALA A 702 0.80 51.46 32.06
N ASP A 703 2.00 51.32 32.45
CA ASP A 703 3.24 52.12 32.42
C ASP A 703 4.30 51.28 33.15
N ALA A 704 5.53 51.41 32.71
CA ALA A 704 6.78 51.50 33.43
C ALA A 704 7.16 50.62 34.63
N GLY A 705 8.36 50.11 34.57
CA GLY A 705 9.10 49.67 35.74
C GLY A 705 10.42 48.98 35.44
N ALA A 706 11.44 49.74 35.17
CA ALA A 706 12.85 49.37 35.16
C ALA A 706 13.35 48.97 36.54
N HIS A 707 14.35 48.09 36.60
CA HIS A 707 15.55 48.04 37.41
C HIS A 707 16.17 46.67 37.29
N ASP A 708 17.33 46.51 36.73
CA ASP A 708 18.70 46.86 37.12
C ASP A 708 19.31 45.88 38.13
N ASP A 709 20.54 45.57 37.85
CA ASP A 709 21.65 45.08 38.65
C ASP A 709 21.83 43.55 38.85
N ASP A 710 22.85 43.09 38.32
CA ASP A 710 24.31 43.06 38.61
C ASP A 710 24.85 41.70 39.08
N ARG A 711 25.87 41.27 38.34
CA ARG A 711 27.14 40.67 38.78
C ARG A 711 27.28 39.18 39.16
N ARG A 712 28.23 38.69 38.45
CA ARG A 712 29.46 37.93 38.79
C ARG A 712 29.42 36.43 38.53
N ARG A 713 30.23 36.07 37.53
CA ARG A 713 31.59 35.48 37.59
C ARG A 713 31.72 34.29 38.53
N THR A 714 32.13 33.19 37.99
CA THR A 714 33.46 32.52 38.08
C THR A 714 33.39 31.18 37.38
N ASP A 715 34.22 30.95 36.40
CA ASP A 715 35.46 30.15 36.37
C ASP A 715 35.34 28.70 36.79
N GLY A 716 35.87 27.84 35.89
CA GLY A 716 36.62 26.66 36.26
C GLY A 716 36.38 25.41 35.40
N GLN A 717 37.18 25.28 34.39
CA GLN A 717 37.99 24.12 33.99
C GLN A 717 37.63 22.74 34.58
N ALA A 718 37.34 21.77 33.74
CA ALA A 718 38.19 20.62 33.45
C ALA A 718 37.63 19.87 32.22
#